data_d6eeb9de89ae5cad18ce263c26071b1c
#
_entry.id   d6eeb9de89ae5cad18ce263c26071b1c
#
_cell.length_a   1.000
_cell.length_b   1.000
_cell.length_c   1.000
_cell.angle_alpha   90.00
_cell.angle_beta   90.00
_cell.angle_gamma   90.00
#
_symmetry.space_group_name_H-M   'P 1'
#
loop_
_entity.id
_entity.type
_entity.pdbx_description
1 polymer ?
#
loop_
_entity_poly.entity_id
_entity_poly.type
_entity_poly.pdbx_seq_one_letter_code
_entity_poly.pdbx_strand_id
1 'polypeptide(L)'
;SSAASDVYKRQMGASTDWFDAVTRLGVTHMHTLTFSGGNARTNYRVTADYRKAQGIDLRSDRREYGARATISHTTKDGLFTFAANMTPRVIDRNKSASVYGSVIKNNPTMPVYDPESANGYYRFPSGGDSSNIVEQLNEEENGTEIKLLEWNATAAVNLLPLFNPKNPNMVLKSQVTVSQYQVDKFNGWFIPSTYGPNVNSGVAGKASRDFDKNTNNNLEWVTNFSTRIKDHQIRAMVGYSYNYGVSSGMGAENWDFSSDGLTYNNLGSGLEAAKEGKTMMSSYKNDHKLISFFGRVNYDWKERYLFTFSLRHEGSSRFGENHKWGNFPAVSVGWRISDEKFMKGFSWIDDLKVRYDYGVTGNQEIGNYQSLATYRAYGWYQYGGNNFHVWGPSKNVNSELRWEKGHNQNIGLDFSLFKHKVTGSFNYFHRKQSDLLGSYSVSVPPNLFSTIYANVGTLRNTGFELDITVNAVRTKDFTYSFTLVGATNNNKFVSFSNDVYKGQKYYSTCNMANPNNPGYLQRIEEGERIGNYFTYRYAGVDKKGDWLIYDKKGNVIPVAQGTEEDKAVTGNGLPKFTGSMTHNFTYKNFDLTVALRGAAGFDIFNVHDFYFGLQSMSTNQLTTAYSKNAHITTGKNVITDYFIEPGDYLKIDNITLGYTMNLNKKYIEKIRLFGTANNLYTFTKFTGVDPSTYEVNGLTPGTFGGGYNYYPSAFQFILGLQVSF
;
A
#
# COMPACT_ATOMS: atom_id res chain seq x y z
N SER A 1 12.28 40.56 3.84
CA SER A 1 11.96 39.43 4.72
C SER A 1 12.98 39.23 5.85
N SER A 2 14.28 39.43 5.63
CA SER A 2 15.28 39.27 6.70
C SER A 2 15.09 40.29 7.85
N ALA A 3 14.76 41.53 7.53
CA ALA A 3 14.54 42.59 8.53
C ALA A 3 13.30 42.31 9.41
N ALA A 4 12.21 41.80 8.85
CA ALA A 4 11.02 41.40 9.61
C ALA A 4 11.32 40.20 10.51
N SER A 5 12.05 39.18 9.99
CA SER A 5 12.50 38.03 10.77
C SER A 5 13.40 38.44 11.94
N ASP A 6 14.31 39.38 11.73
CA ASP A 6 15.20 39.89 12.77
C ASP A 6 14.44 40.71 13.83
N VAL A 7 13.41 41.43 13.47
CA VAL A 7 12.53 42.13 14.42
C VAL A 7 11.77 41.12 15.29
N TYR A 8 11.18 40.08 14.71
CA TYR A 8 10.50 39.01 15.48
C TYR A 8 11.46 38.22 16.38
N LYS A 9 12.66 37.87 15.89
CA LYS A 9 13.71 37.26 16.74
C LYS A 9 14.09 38.12 17.94
N ARG A 10 14.20 39.42 17.73
CA ARG A 10 14.49 40.41 18.83
C ARG A 10 13.33 40.53 19.80
N GLN A 11 12.08 40.45 19.33
CA GLN A 11 10.90 40.55 20.16
C GLN A 11 10.57 39.29 20.95
N MET A 12 10.73 38.10 20.34
CA MET A 12 10.35 36.83 20.94
C MET A 12 11.54 36.00 21.43
N GLY A 13 12.76 36.31 21.02
CA GLY A 13 13.97 35.60 21.41
C GLY A 13 14.07 34.14 20.96
N ALA A 14 13.18 33.69 20.04
CA ALA A 14 13.07 32.33 19.61
C ALA A 14 13.78 32.04 18.26
N SER A 15 14.37 30.87 18.15
CA SER A 15 14.89 30.29 16.90
C SER A 15 14.57 28.80 16.92
N THR A 16 13.28 28.46 16.71
CA THR A 16 12.76 27.12 16.87
C THR A 16 13.08 26.26 15.63
N ASP A 17 13.77 25.15 15.83
CA ASP A 17 13.79 24.05 14.88
C ASP A 17 12.54 23.18 15.09
N TRP A 18 11.53 23.40 14.26
CA TRP A 18 10.26 22.70 14.38
C TRP A 18 10.35 21.22 14.06
N PHE A 19 11.36 20.81 13.25
CA PHE A 19 11.57 19.39 12.96
C PHE A 19 12.12 18.66 14.18
N ASP A 20 13.15 19.23 14.82
CA ASP A 20 13.73 18.68 16.05
C ASP A 20 12.70 18.69 17.20
N ALA A 21 11.89 19.75 17.28
CA ALA A 21 10.87 19.90 18.32
C ALA A 21 9.76 18.83 18.27
N VAL A 22 9.49 18.23 17.13
CA VAL A 22 8.43 17.19 16.96
C VAL A 22 8.99 15.78 16.84
N THR A 23 10.30 15.61 16.76
CA THR A 23 10.94 14.30 16.56
C THR A 23 11.65 13.80 17.81
N ARG A 24 11.87 12.49 17.85
CA ARG A 24 12.61 11.78 18.89
C ARG A 24 13.33 10.56 18.33
N LEU A 25 14.24 10.00 19.10
CA LEU A 25 14.74 8.64 18.82
C LEU A 25 13.62 7.63 19.11
N GLY A 26 13.12 6.98 18.07
CA GLY A 26 12.15 5.91 18.19
C GLY A 26 12.81 4.60 18.64
N VAL A 27 12.27 3.97 19.69
CA VAL A 27 12.78 2.71 20.24
C VAL A 27 11.75 1.61 20.03
N THR A 28 12.19 0.46 19.50
CA THR A 28 11.35 -0.73 19.31
C THR A 28 11.92 -1.91 20.06
N HIS A 29 11.05 -2.62 20.81
CA HIS A 29 11.35 -3.92 21.42
C HIS A 29 10.44 -4.98 20.80
N MET A 30 11.00 -6.13 20.47
CA MET A 30 10.25 -7.29 19.99
C MET A 30 10.75 -8.55 20.68
N HIS A 31 9.82 -9.34 21.21
CA HIS A 31 10.09 -10.60 21.87
C HIS A 31 9.19 -11.68 21.26
N THR A 32 9.80 -12.79 20.90
CA THR A 32 9.06 -13.94 20.32
C THR A 32 9.51 -15.21 21.01
N LEU A 33 8.53 -15.99 21.47
CA LEU A 33 8.75 -17.28 22.09
C LEU A 33 7.99 -18.34 21.29
N THR A 34 8.68 -19.39 20.87
CA THR A 34 8.08 -20.47 20.09
C THR A 34 8.33 -21.82 20.75
N PHE A 35 7.27 -22.59 20.92
CA PHE A 35 7.29 -23.98 21.31
C PHE A 35 6.77 -24.83 20.16
N SER A 36 7.47 -25.89 19.82
CA SER A 36 7.02 -26.84 18.80
C SER A 36 7.40 -28.25 19.21
N GLY A 37 6.56 -29.20 18.86
CA GLY A 37 6.82 -30.60 19.11
C GLY A 37 5.86 -31.47 18.33
N GLY A 38 6.04 -32.77 18.47
CA GLY A 38 5.15 -33.71 17.84
C GLY A 38 5.78 -35.09 17.61
N ASN A 39 5.03 -35.91 16.91
CA ASN A 39 5.43 -37.24 16.45
C ASN A 39 4.92 -37.44 15.02
N ALA A 40 5.07 -38.64 14.46
CA ALA A 40 4.69 -38.94 13.08
C ALA A 40 3.21 -38.64 12.74
N ARG A 41 2.33 -38.49 13.75
CA ARG A 41 0.89 -38.27 13.57
C ARG A 41 0.40 -36.92 14.07
N THR A 42 1.02 -36.41 15.09
CA THR A 42 0.58 -35.16 15.73
C THR A 42 1.73 -34.17 15.75
N ASN A 43 1.50 -32.98 15.20
CA ASN A 43 2.44 -31.87 15.23
C ASN A 43 1.76 -30.65 15.79
N TYR A 44 2.44 -29.91 16.64
CA TYR A 44 1.96 -28.65 17.17
C TYR A 44 3.05 -27.58 17.22
N ARG A 45 2.64 -26.34 17.11
CA ARG A 45 3.50 -25.17 17.28
C ARG A 45 2.69 -24.05 17.94
N VAL A 46 3.25 -23.46 18.97
CA VAL A 46 2.68 -22.28 19.64
C VAL A 46 3.75 -21.20 19.66
N THR A 47 3.40 -20.03 19.18
CA THR A 47 4.24 -18.84 19.19
C THR A 47 3.51 -17.74 19.94
N ALA A 48 4.19 -17.06 20.85
CA ALA A 48 3.73 -15.83 21.48
C ALA A 48 4.69 -14.71 21.12
N ASP A 49 4.17 -13.55 20.76
CA ASP A 49 4.94 -12.37 20.42
C ASP A 49 4.44 -11.12 21.13
N TYR A 50 5.38 -10.31 21.52
CA TYR A 50 5.16 -8.96 22.05
C TYR A 50 6.02 -7.97 21.30
N ARG A 51 5.42 -6.85 20.90
CA ARG A 51 6.13 -5.75 20.28
C ARG A 51 5.69 -4.43 20.87
N LYS A 52 6.65 -3.56 21.22
CA LYS A 52 6.42 -2.15 21.51
C LYS A 52 7.29 -1.33 20.58
N ALA A 53 6.68 -0.49 19.76
CA ALA A 53 7.39 0.38 18.82
C ALA A 53 7.00 1.83 19.06
N GLN A 54 7.99 2.70 19.11
CA GLN A 54 7.83 4.15 19.10
C GLN A 54 8.22 4.67 17.73
N GLY A 55 7.41 5.57 17.16
CA GLY A 55 7.77 6.33 15.98
C GLY A 55 8.79 7.43 16.28
N ILE A 56 9.31 8.04 15.23
CA ILE A 56 10.23 9.17 15.34
C ILE A 56 9.53 10.47 15.77
N ASP A 57 8.24 10.58 15.63
CA ASP A 57 7.42 11.67 16.17
C ASP A 57 7.08 11.45 17.65
N LEU A 58 6.83 12.54 18.37
CA LEU A 58 6.74 12.53 19.83
C LEU A 58 5.68 11.59 20.40
N ARG A 59 4.57 11.36 19.70
CA ARG A 59 3.41 10.67 20.26
C ARG A 59 3.00 9.39 19.54
N SER A 60 3.61 9.05 18.41
CA SER A 60 3.29 7.78 17.77
C SER A 60 3.90 6.61 18.51
N ASP A 61 3.08 5.71 18.97
CA ASP A 61 3.51 4.44 19.55
C ASP A 61 2.52 3.31 19.21
N ARG A 62 3.01 2.09 19.31
CA ARG A 62 2.25 0.87 19.05
C ARG A 62 2.70 -0.24 19.97
N ARG A 63 1.74 -0.91 20.62
CA ARG A 63 1.93 -2.15 21.38
C ARG A 63 1.15 -3.26 20.72
N GLU A 64 1.78 -4.40 20.58
CA GLU A 64 1.15 -5.58 20.01
C GLU A 64 1.37 -6.78 20.92
N TYR A 65 0.32 -7.53 21.14
CA TYR A 65 0.30 -8.82 21.82
C TYR A 65 -0.28 -9.81 20.83
N GLY A 66 0.50 -10.80 20.46
CA GLY A 66 0.08 -11.83 19.52
C GLY A 66 0.33 -13.22 20.05
N ALA A 67 -0.51 -14.15 19.63
CA ALA A 67 -0.25 -15.57 19.75
C ALA A 67 -0.62 -16.27 18.45
N ARG A 68 0.06 -17.36 18.15
CA ARG A 68 -0.28 -18.26 17.06
C ARG A 68 -0.18 -19.69 17.53
N ALA A 69 -1.25 -20.44 17.39
CA ALA A 69 -1.27 -21.85 17.67
C ALA A 69 -1.63 -22.63 16.41
N THR A 70 -0.84 -23.65 16.10
CA THR A 70 -1.14 -24.61 15.03
C THR A 70 -1.08 -26.01 15.57
N ILE A 71 -2.02 -26.86 15.17
CA ILE A 71 -2.05 -28.27 15.48
C ILE A 71 -2.48 -29.06 14.26
N SER A 72 -1.88 -30.20 14.04
CA SER A 72 -2.30 -31.16 13.02
C SER A 72 -2.22 -32.56 13.59
N HIS A 73 -3.25 -33.36 13.35
CA HIS A 73 -3.32 -34.76 13.77
C HIS A 73 -3.84 -35.64 12.64
N THR A 74 -3.13 -36.73 12.38
CA THR A 74 -3.56 -37.77 11.44
C THR A 74 -3.84 -39.05 12.22
N THR A 75 -4.99 -39.68 11.97
CA THR A 75 -5.40 -40.93 12.62
C THR A 75 -4.42 -42.07 12.34
N LYS A 76 -4.41 -43.10 13.19
CA LYS A 76 -3.46 -44.19 13.10
C LYS A 76 -3.49 -44.96 11.75
N ASP A 77 -4.68 -45.08 11.20
CA ASP A 77 -4.95 -45.67 9.87
C ASP A 77 -4.64 -44.73 8.69
N GLY A 78 -4.30 -43.46 8.96
CA GLY A 78 -4.06 -42.46 7.94
C GLY A 78 -5.31 -42.01 7.20
N LEU A 79 -6.51 -42.40 7.68
CA LEU A 79 -7.78 -42.09 7.01
C LEU A 79 -8.17 -40.63 7.17
N PHE A 80 -8.09 -40.09 8.40
CA PHE A 80 -8.48 -38.71 8.69
C PHE A 80 -7.28 -37.86 9.10
N THR A 81 -7.28 -36.61 8.66
CA THR A 81 -6.37 -35.57 9.14
C THR A 81 -7.18 -34.36 9.56
N PHE A 82 -6.92 -33.89 10.78
CA PHE A 82 -7.49 -32.66 11.32
C PHE A 82 -6.37 -31.63 11.53
N ALA A 83 -6.58 -30.42 11.08
CA ALA A 83 -5.65 -29.33 11.31
C ALA A 83 -6.39 -28.08 11.75
N ALA A 84 -5.81 -27.33 12.68
CA ALA A 84 -6.37 -26.05 13.11
C ALA A 84 -5.24 -25.04 13.31
N ASN A 85 -5.54 -23.80 12.95
CA ASN A 85 -4.71 -22.63 13.23
C ASN A 85 -5.56 -21.56 13.90
N MET A 86 -4.96 -20.83 14.85
CA MET A 86 -5.60 -19.70 15.51
C MET A 86 -4.54 -18.62 15.75
N THR A 87 -4.85 -17.39 15.38
CA THR A 87 -3.96 -16.24 15.51
C THR A 87 -4.73 -15.05 16.10
N PRO A 88 -4.91 -14.99 17.43
CA PRO A 88 -5.41 -13.80 18.11
C PRO A 88 -4.31 -12.75 18.20
N ARG A 89 -4.69 -11.48 18.04
CA ARG A 89 -3.80 -10.32 18.21
C ARG A 89 -4.56 -9.12 18.74
N VAL A 90 -3.94 -8.42 19.70
CA VAL A 90 -4.41 -7.12 20.20
C VAL A 90 -3.34 -6.08 19.89
N ILE A 91 -3.76 -4.97 19.32
CA ILE A 91 -2.88 -3.87 18.95
C ILE A 91 -3.44 -2.60 19.56
N ASP A 92 -2.68 -2.00 20.46
CA ASP A 92 -2.94 -0.66 20.97
C ASP A 92 -1.97 0.32 20.29
N ARG A 93 -2.49 1.38 19.73
CA ARG A 93 -1.64 2.41 19.12
C ARG A 93 -2.16 3.81 19.44
N ASN A 94 -1.24 4.72 19.69
CA ASN A 94 -1.48 6.15 19.59
C ASN A 94 -1.04 6.61 18.22
N LYS A 95 -1.92 7.27 17.52
CA LYS A 95 -1.65 7.84 16.21
C LYS A 95 -1.32 9.32 16.41
N SER A 96 -0.14 9.70 15.99
CA SER A 96 0.25 11.11 15.96
C SER A 96 -0.54 11.88 14.90
N ALA A 97 -0.81 13.15 15.15
CA ALA A 97 -1.25 14.07 14.11
C ALA A 97 -0.21 14.14 12.98
N SER A 98 -0.68 14.34 11.75
CA SER A 98 0.20 14.45 10.58
C SER A 98 0.80 15.86 10.51
N VAL A 99 1.91 16.08 11.21
CA VAL A 99 2.47 17.43 11.46
C VAL A 99 3.59 17.85 10.51
N TYR A 100 4.16 16.94 9.72
CA TYR A 100 5.38 17.23 8.95
C TYR A 100 5.21 18.34 7.89
N GLY A 101 4.03 18.52 7.33
CA GLY A 101 3.72 19.66 6.48
C GLY A 101 3.76 20.98 7.24
N SER A 102 3.33 20.98 8.49
CA SER A 102 3.36 22.16 9.37
C SER A 102 4.77 22.49 9.86
N VAL A 103 5.65 21.48 10.03
CA VAL A 103 7.06 21.67 10.36
C VAL A 103 7.74 22.65 9.40
N ILE A 104 7.48 22.50 8.10
CA ILE A 104 8.06 23.37 7.07
C ILE A 104 7.42 24.75 7.08
N LYS A 105 6.09 24.82 7.36
CA LYS A 105 5.33 26.08 7.34
C LYS A 105 5.61 26.99 8.55
N ASN A 106 5.82 26.42 9.72
CA ASN A 106 5.91 27.19 10.96
C ASN A 106 7.12 28.10 10.95
N ASN A 107 6.90 29.36 11.34
CA ASN A 107 7.95 30.35 11.42
C ASN A 107 8.92 30.03 12.56
N PRO A 108 10.24 29.92 12.29
CA PRO A 108 11.24 29.63 13.32
C PRO A 108 11.32 30.71 14.44
N THR A 109 10.85 31.92 14.19
CA THR A 109 10.87 32.99 15.21
C THR A 109 9.76 32.84 16.26
N MET A 110 8.83 31.92 16.08
CA MET A 110 7.78 31.62 17.07
C MET A 110 8.29 30.57 18.07
N PRO A 111 8.17 30.83 19.38
CA PRO A 111 8.56 29.87 20.41
C PRO A 111 7.55 28.72 20.49
N VAL A 112 7.99 27.60 21.06
CA VAL A 112 7.11 26.45 21.39
C VAL A 112 6.31 26.73 22.65
N TYR A 113 6.95 27.30 23.66
CA TYR A 113 6.38 27.47 25.00
C TYR A 113 6.16 28.93 25.34
N ASP A 114 5.12 29.17 26.15
CA ASP A 114 4.78 30.45 26.74
C ASP A 114 4.33 30.20 28.19
N PRO A 115 5.16 30.57 29.19
CA PRO A 115 4.84 30.37 30.61
C PRO A 115 3.57 31.11 31.07
N GLU A 116 3.14 32.14 30.34
CA GLU A 116 1.95 32.93 30.68
C GLU A 116 0.64 32.32 30.13
N SER A 117 0.75 31.34 29.20
CA SER A 117 -0.41 30.66 28.68
C SER A 117 -0.93 29.57 29.63
N ALA A 118 -2.24 29.30 29.59
CA ALA A 118 -2.91 28.37 30.51
C ALA A 118 -2.36 26.93 30.46
N ASN A 119 -1.87 26.48 29.28
CA ASN A 119 -1.29 25.14 29.07
C ASN A 119 0.21 25.15 28.81
N GLY A 120 0.88 26.31 28.97
CA GLY A 120 2.32 26.44 28.81
C GLY A 120 2.81 26.51 27.36
N TYR A 121 1.92 26.48 26.37
CA TYR A 121 2.29 26.56 24.95
C TYR A 121 2.03 27.94 24.36
N TYR A 122 2.92 28.38 23.48
CA TYR A 122 2.74 29.62 22.74
C TYR A 122 1.54 29.54 21.82
N ARG A 123 0.62 30.47 21.96
CA ARG A 123 -0.61 30.53 21.13
C ARG A 123 -0.34 31.30 19.85
N PHE A 124 -0.50 30.63 18.73
CA PHE A 124 -0.38 31.25 17.42
C PHE A 124 -1.58 32.20 17.16
N PRO A 125 -1.33 33.33 16.49
CA PRO A 125 -2.40 34.27 16.16
C PRO A 125 -3.52 33.62 15.37
N SER A 126 -4.78 33.99 15.64
CA SER A 126 -5.94 33.52 14.89
C SER A 126 -5.91 34.01 13.44
N GLY A 127 -6.39 33.17 12.51
CA GLY A 127 -6.44 33.49 11.08
C GLY A 127 -5.17 33.21 10.29
N GLY A 128 -4.12 32.67 10.93
CA GLY A 128 -2.94 32.12 10.24
C GLY A 128 -3.11 30.65 9.84
N ASP A 129 -2.37 30.23 8.81
CA ASP A 129 -2.36 28.82 8.31
C ASP A 129 -1.55 27.85 9.18
N SER A 130 -1.01 28.33 10.32
CA SER A 130 -0.11 27.56 11.18
C SER A 130 -0.60 27.53 12.63
N SER A 131 -0.28 26.45 13.33
CA SER A 131 -0.57 26.23 14.74
C SER A 131 0.67 25.68 15.44
N ASN A 132 0.68 25.71 16.77
CA ASN A 132 1.74 25.09 17.56
C ASN A 132 1.62 23.56 17.46
N ILE A 133 2.43 22.96 16.60
CA ILE A 133 2.38 21.52 16.34
C ILE A 133 2.88 20.65 17.50
N VAL A 134 3.75 21.19 18.37
CA VAL A 134 4.19 20.51 19.59
C VAL A 134 3.05 20.47 20.61
N GLU A 135 2.29 21.56 20.74
CA GLU A 135 1.05 21.59 21.52
C GLU A 135 0.07 20.52 21.01
N GLN A 136 -0.19 20.50 19.71
CA GLN A 136 -1.11 19.52 19.11
C GLN A 136 -0.68 18.09 19.43
N LEU A 137 0.61 17.74 19.22
CA LEU A 137 1.11 16.42 19.48
C LEU A 137 0.99 16.00 20.94
N ASN A 138 1.16 16.92 21.89
CA ASN A 138 1.09 16.63 23.31
C ASN A 138 -0.31 16.63 23.90
N GLU A 139 -1.19 17.49 23.40
CA GLU A 139 -2.56 17.68 23.91
C GLU A 139 -3.56 16.73 23.22
N GLU A 140 -3.30 16.31 21.99
CA GLU A 140 -4.20 15.42 21.25
C GLU A 140 -4.10 13.98 21.76
N GLU A 141 -5.22 13.41 22.18
CA GLU A 141 -5.37 11.97 22.41
C GLU A 141 -5.97 11.31 21.17
N ASN A 142 -5.29 10.33 20.59
CA ASN A 142 -5.76 9.61 19.40
C ASN A 142 -5.41 8.12 19.54
N GLY A 143 -6.17 7.45 20.39
CA GLY A 143 -5.98 6.04 20.71
C GLY A 143 -6.77 5.13 19.78
N THR A 144 -6.15 4.06 19.30
CA THR A 144 -6.82 3.00 18.54
C THR A 144 -6.51 1.65 19.14
N GLU A 145 -7.54 0.90 19.53
CA GLU A 145 -7.44 -0.52 19.87
C GLU A 145 -7.93 -1.36 18.68
N ILE A 146 -7.16 -2.36 18.27
CA ILE A 146 -7.53 -3.31 17.22
C ILE A 146 -7.44 -4.71 17.79
N LYS A 147 -8.55 -5.45 17.77
CA LYS A 147 -8.61 -6.87 18.09
C LYS A 147 -8.78 -7.65 16.80
N LEU A 148 -7.80 -8.50 16.52
CA LEU A 148 -7.78 -9.34 15.33
C LEU A 148 -7.87 -10.79 15.78
N LEU A 149 -8.77 -11.54 15.16
CA LEU A 149 -8.88 -12.99 15.31
C LEU A 149 -8.93 -13.61 13.92
N GLU A 150 -7.93 -14.43 13.63
CA GLU A 150 -7.92 -15.30 12.46
C GLU A 150 -7.86 -16.74 12.93
N TRP A 151 -8.75 -17.57 12.40
CA TRP A 151 -8.68 -19.00 12.65
C TRP A 151 -9.14 -19.78 11.43
N ASN A 152 -8.62 -21.00 11.29
CA ASN A 152 -9.12 -21.99 10.35
C ASN A 152 -9.08 -23.38 10.97
N ALA A 153 -10.00 -24.22 10.53
CA ALA A 153 -10.08 -25.62 10.86
C ALA A 153 -10.28 -26.43 9.58
N THR A 154 -9.47 -27.45 9.38
CA THR A 154 -9.51 -28.34 8.22
C THR A 154 -9.75 -29.75 8.68
N ALA A 155 -10.72 -30.41 8.07
CA ALA A 155 -10.92 -31.84 8.15
C ALA A 155 -10.68 -32.48 6.78
N ALA A 156 -9.80 -33.42 6.71
CA ALA A 156 -9.47 -34.13 5.47
C ALA A 156 -9.62 -35.62 5.62
N VAL A 157 -10.11 -36.28 4.58
CA VAL A 157 -10.26 -37.73 4.48
C VAL A 157 -9.46 -38.26 3.30
N ASN A 158 -8.68 -39.29 3.54
CA ASN A 158 -8.05 -40.06 2.48
C ASN A 158 -9.05 -41.11 1.98
N LEU A 159 -9.61 -40.91 0.81
CA LEU A 159 -10.63 -41.80 0.23
C LEU A 159 -10.05 -43.05 -0.41
N LEU A 160 -8.73 -43.08 -0.61
CA LEU A 160 -8.05 -44.18 -1.31
C LEU A 160 -8.28 -45.55 -0.72
N PRO A 161 -8.22 -45.74 0.62
CA PRO A 161 -8.45 -47.05 1.24
C PRO A 161 -9.84 -47.65 0.95
N LEU A 162 -10.84 -46.78 0.66
CA LEU A 162 -12.20 -47.21 0.35
C LEU A 162 -12.32 -47.87 -1.03
N PHE A 163 -11.38 -47.59 -1.94
CA PHE A 163 -11.39 -48.10 -3.32
C PHE A 163 -10.37 -49.22 -3.56
N ASN A 164 -9.55 -49.53 -2.55
CA ASN A 164 -8.51 -50.57 -2.57
C ASN A 164 -7.72 -50.62 -3.90
N PRO A 165 -7.10 -49.52 -4.35
CA PRO A 165 -6.45 -49.44 -5.63
C PRO A 165 -5.18 -50.33 -5.66
N LYS A 166 -4.96 -50.99 -6.78
CA LYS A 166 -3.72 -51.78 -7.03
C LYS A 166 -2.48 -50.91 -7.23
N ASN A 167 -2.67 -49.62 -7.52
CA ASN A 167 -1.57 -48.68 -7.77
C ASN A 167 -1.18 -47.94 -6.46
N PRO A 168 0.00 -48.25 -5.89
CA PRO A 168 0.46 -47.61 -4.64
C PRO A 168 0.78 -46.12 -4.78
N ASN A 169 0.87 -45.60 -6.02
CA ASN A 169 1.21 -44.22 -6.30
C ASN A 169 -0.06 -43.35 -6.51
N MET A 170 -1.23 -43.87 -6.17
CA MET A 170 -2.46 -43.06 -6.18
C MET A 170 -2.65 -42.31 -4.86
N VAL A 171 -3.19 -41.12 -4.97
CA VAL A 171 -3.71 -40.31 -3.83
C VAL A 171 -5.10 -39.81 -4.20
N LEU A 172 -6.05 -39.99 -3.32
CA LEU A 172 -7.38 -39.38 -3.42
C LEU A 172 -7.76 -38.82 -2.05
N LYS A 173 -7.67 -37.51 -1.90
CA LYS A 173 -7.89 -36.82 -0.64
C LYS A 173 -8.95 -35.71 -0.82
N SER A 174 -9.97 -35.73 0.03
CA SER A 174 -10.98 -34.69 0.08
C SER A 174 -10.86 -33.93 1.40
N GLN A 175 -10.98 -32.60 1.38
CA GLN A 175 -10.88 -31.78 2.56
C GLN A 175 -11.89 -30.64 2.56
N VAL A 176 -12.35 -30.29 3.74
CA VAL A 176 -13.16 -29.12 4.01
C VAL A 176 -12.41 -28.22 4.99
N THR A 177 -12.31 -26.96 4.64
CA THR A 177 -11.72 -25.92 5.50
C THR A 177 -12.76 -24.87 5.79
N VAL A 178 -12.95 -24.54 7.07
CA VAL A 178 -13.72 -23.39 7.52
C VAL A 178 -12.76 -22.40 8.12
N SER A 179 -12.90 -21.13 7.76
CA SER A 179 -12.06 -20.06 8.31
C SER A 179 -12.84 -18.80 8.57
N GLN A 180 -12.38 -18.04 9.55
CA GLN A 180 -12.88 -16.71 9.85
C GLN A 180 -11.71 -15.75 10.09
N TYR A 181 -11.84 -14.58 9.52
CA TYR A 181 -11.03 -13.41 9.81
C TYR A 181 -11.92 -12.31 10.36
N GLN A 182 -11.66 -11.86 11.59
CA GLN A 182 -12.41 -10.79 12.24
C GLN A 182 -11.45 -9.70 12.71
N VAL A 183 -11.83 -8.46 12.46
CA VAL A 183 -11.17 -7.28 12.99
C VAL A 183 -12.22 -6.40 13.64
N ASP A 184 -12.04 -6.15 14.93
CA ASP A 184 -12.78 -5.16 15.70
C ASP A 184 -11.82 -4.00 15.97
N LYS A 185 -12.17 -2.80 15.51
CA LYS A 185 -11.37 -1.60 15.68
C LYS A 185 -12.18 -0.57 16.46
N PHE A 186 -11.59 -0.10 17.52
CA PHE A 186 -12.09 1.00 18.32
C PHE A 186 -11.14 2.18 18.21
N ASN A 187 -11.65 3.38 17.91
CA ASN A 187 -10.88 4.63 17.86
C ASN A 187 -11.50 5.65 18.80
N GLY A 188 -10.68 6.26 19.64
CA GLY A 188 -11.05 7.40 20.49
C GLY A 188 -10.14 8.57 20.16
N TRP A 189 -10.73 9.73 19.88
CA TRP A 189 -10.02 10.98 19.63
C TRP A 189 -10.55 12.08 20.53
N PHE A 190 -9.61 12.87 21.08
CA PHE A 190 -9.94 14.01 21.92
C PHE A 190 -8.89 15.09 21.79
N ILE A 191 -9.31 16.35 21.82
CA ILE A 191 -8.46 17.51 21.92
C ILE A 191 -9.07 18.51 22.93
N PRO A 192 -8.30 18.98 23.96
CA PRO A 192 -8.83 19.70 25.10
C PRO A 192 -9.27 21.15 24.79
N SER A 193 -9.99 21.74 25.72
CA SER A 193 -10.42 23.15 25.69
C SER A 193 -9.24 24.15 25.69
N THR A 194 -8.12 23.74 26.29
CA THR A 194 -6.88 24.55 26.39
C THR A 194 -6.07 24.61 25.12
N TYR A 195 -6.32 23.75 24.15
CA TYR A 195 -5.63 23.75 22.85
C TYR A 195 -5.83 25.06 22.11
N GLY A 196 -4.74 25.71 21.69
CA GLY A 196 -4.74 27.06 21.14
C GLY A 196 -5.80 27.35 20.08
N PRO A 197 -5.95 26.51 19.02
CA PRO A 197 -7.04 26.66 18.03
C PRO A 197 -8.46 26.57 18.61
N ASN A 198 -8.69 25.73 19.64
CA ASN A 198 -9.97 25.64 20.34
C ASN A 198 -10.26 26.93 21.10
N VAL A 199 -9.28 27.44 21.84
CA VAL A 199 -9.40 28.74 22.55
C VAL A 199 -9.67 29.86 21.58
N ASN A 200 -8.96 29.91 20.44
CA ASN A 200 -9.16 30.94 19.41
C ASN A 200 -10.57 30.90 18.78
N SER A 201 -11.17 29.73 18.69
CA SER A 201 -12.53 29.52 18.11
C SER A 201 -13.63 29.47 19.16
N GLY A 202 -13.31 29.61 20.45
CA GLY A 202 -14.29 29.56 21.54
C GLY A 202 -14.92 28.19 21.77
N VAL A 203 -14.22 27.10 21.40
CA VAL A 203 -14.71 25.73 21.55
C VAL A 203 -14.08 25.06 22.78
N ALA A 204 -14.92 24.54 23.67
CA ALA A 204 -14.46 23.88 24.90
C ALA A 204 -14.26 22.37 24.70
N GLY A 205 -13.18 22.01 23.97
CA GLY A 205 -12.79 20.64 23.69
C GLY A 205 -13.63 19.96 22.59
N LYS A 206 -13.04 18.94 21.94
CA LYS A 206 -13.69 18.12 20.90
C LYS A 206 -13.33 16.65 21.11
N ALA A 207 -14.31 15.77 20.89
CA ALA A 207 -14.10 14.32 21.01
C ALA A 207 -14.88 13.54 19.97
N SER A 208 -14.32 12.39 19.57
CA SER A 208 -15.04 11.38 18.79
C SER A 208 -14.74 9.97 19.27
N ARG A 209 -15.67 9.05 18.99
CA ARG A 209 -15.51 7.62 19.17
C ARG A 209 -16.03 6.90 17.96
N ASP A 210 -15.23 6.01 17.42
CA ASP A 210 -15.58 5.18 16.27
C ASP A 210 -15.37 3.70 16.61
N PHE A 211 -16.28 2.88 16.13
CA PHE A 211 -16.20 1.43 16.21
C PHE A 211 -16.46 0.84 14.84
N ASP A 212 -15.53 0.02 14.35
CA ASP A 212 -15.63 -0.72 13.10
C ASP A 212 -15.46 -2.22 13.36
N LYS A 213 -16.32 -3.02 12.79
CA LYS A 213 -16.22 -4.48 12.81
C LYS A 213 -16.27 -5.03 11.40
N ASN A 214 -15.23 -5.78 11.03
CA ASN A 214 -15.14 -6.49 9.77
C ASN A 214 -15.03 -7.98 10.03
N THR A 215 -15.93 -8.78 9.47
CA THR A 215 -15.92 -10.24 9.59
C THR A 215 -15.95 -10.84 8.19
N ASN A 216 -15.04 -11.77 7.92
CA ASN A 216 -14.98 -12.52 6.69
C ASN A 216 -15.00 -14.02 7.03
N ASN A 217 -16.02 -14.74 6.59
CA ASN A 217 -16.20 -16.18 6.80
C ASN A 217 -15.98 -16.88 5.47
N ASN A 218 -15.21 -17.95 5.49
CA ASN A 218 -14.91 -18.73 4.30
C ASN A 218 -15.11 -20.21 4.54
N LEU A 219 -15.76 -20.88 3.60
CA LEU A 219 -15.89 -22.32 3.51
C LEU A 219 -15.25 -22.75 2.19
N GLU A 220 -14.32 -23.67 2.25
CA GLU A 220 -13.69 -24.26 1.07
C GLU A 220 -13.74 -25.78 1.14
N TRP A 221 -14.17 -26.40 0.06
CA TRP A 221 -14.06 -27.83 -0.17
C TRP A 221 -13.16 -28.09 -1.37
N VAL A 222 -12.19 -28.98 -1.20
CA VAL A 222 -11.26 -29.37 -2.26
C VAL A 222 -11.03 -30.88 -2.26
N THR A 223 -11.13 -31.50 -3.43
CA THR A 223 -10.73 -32.88 -3.63
C THR A 223 -9.56 -32.95 -4.59
N ASN A 224 -8.50 -33.59 -4.14
CA ASN A 224 -7.24 -33.79 -4.88
C ASN A 224 -7.12 -35.25 -5.27
N PHE A 225 -6.79 -35.47 -6.53
CA PHE A 225 -6.41 -36.76 -7.09
C PHE A 225 -5.01 -36.67 -7.67
N SER A 226 -4.18 -37.67 -7.43
CA SER A 226 -2.91 -37.82 -8.14
C SER A 226 -2.61 -39.27 -8.42
N THR A 227 -1.99 -39.53 -9.56
CA THR A 227 -1.50 -40.87 -9.93
C THR A 227 -0.26 -40.78 -10.81
N ARG A 228 0.61 -41.76 -10.71
CA ARG A 228 1.74 -41.96 -11.62
C ARG A 228 1.61 -43.33 -12.27
N ILE A 229 1.58 -43.37 -13.60
CA ILE A 229 1.54 -44.55 -14.42
C ILE A 229 2.72 -44.52 -15.38
N LYS A 230 3.77 -45.29 -15.09
CA LYS A 230 5.03 -45.24 -15.83
C LYS A 230 5.58 -43.79 -15.85
N ASP A 231 5.74 -43.24 -17.04
CA ASP A 231 6.29 -41.93 -17.30
C ASP A 231 5.23 -40.79 -17.24
N HIS A 232 3.95 -41.14 -16.97
CA HIS A 232 2.86 -40.19 -16.94
C HIS A 232 2.47 -39.88 -15.51
N GLN A 233 2.47 -38.61 -15.12
CA GLN A 233 1.94 -38.15 -13.85
C GLN A 233 0.74 -37.23 -14.08
N ILE A 234 -0.36 -37.55 -13.43
CA ILE A 234 -1.60 -36.77 -13.48
C ILE A 234 -1.93 -36.31 -12.07
N ARG A 235 -2.19 -35.01 -11.91
CA ARG A 235 -2.72 -34.41 -10.70
C ARG A 235 -3.95 -33.60 -11.08
N ALA A 236 -5.06 -33.91 -10.46
CA ALA A 236 -6.33 -33.21 -10.68
C ALA A 236 -6.87 -32.69 -9.36
N MET A 237 -7.56 -31.57 -9.42
CA MET A 237 -8.21 -30.95 -8.28
C MET A 237 -9.56 -30.39 -8.73
N VAL A 238 -10.58 -30.58 -7.91
CA VAL A 238 -11.87 -29.89 -8.01
C VAL A 238 -12.21 -29.27 -6.67
N GLY A 239 -12.91 -28.15 -6.67
CA GLY A 239 -13.26 -27.50 -5.45
C GLY A 239 -14.44 -26.53 -5.58
N TYR A 240 -14.93 -26.16 -4.43
CA TYR A 240 -15.97 -25.18 -4.20
C TYR A 240 -15.53 -24.24 -3.08
N SER A 241 -15.80 -22.95 -3.21
CA SER A 241 -15.62 -22.02 -2.12
C SER A 241 -16.80 -21.05 -1.99
N TYR A 242 -17.11 -20.71 -0.75
CA TYR A 242 -18.09 -19.70 -0.35
C TYR A 242 -17.44 -18.72 0.60
N ASN A 243 -17.48 -17.44 0.25
CA ASN A 243 -16.98 -16.35 1.07
C ASN A 243 -18.13 -15.38 1.39
N TYR A 244 -18.25 -14.99 2.67
CA TYR A 244 -19.22 -14.03 3.17
C TYR A 244 -18.53 -12.98 4.03
N GLY A 245 -18.47 -11.75 3.52
CA GLY A 245 -17.91 -10.61 4.21
C GLY A 245 -18.99 -9.67 4.72
N VAL A 246 -18.86 -9.22 5.98
CA VAL A 246 -19.74 -8.23 6.62
C VAL A 246 -18.87 -7.14 7.23
N SER A 247 -19.20 -5.89 6.91
CA SER A 247 -18.62 -4.71 7.55
C SER A 247 -19.72 -3.90 8.21
N SER A 248 -19.51 -3.53 9.46
CA SER A 248 -20.43 -2.67 10.21
C SER A 248 -19.64 -1.72 11.09
N GLY A 249 -20.20 -0.56 11.35
CA GLY A 249 -19.56 0.42 12.22
C GLY A 249 -20.52 1.48 12.69
N MET A 250 -20.08 2.20 13.71
CA MET A 250 -20.73 3.40 14.21
C MET A 250 -19.68 4.41 14.64
N GLY A 251 -19.99 5.67 14.46
CA GLY A 251 -19.19 6.80 14.94
C GLY A 251 -20.09 7.84 15.58
N ALA A 252 -19.56 8.48 16.60
CA ALA A 252 -20.19 9.63 17.24
C ALA A 252 -19.12 10.67 17.58
N GLU A 253 -19.49 11.93 17.51
CA GLU A 253 -18.65 13.06 17.90
C GLU A 253 -19.46 14.11 18.67
N ASN A 254 -18.79 14.88 19.48
CA ASN A 254 -19.38 16.05 20.15
C ASN A 254 -18.25 16.99 20.60
N TRP A 255 -18.59 18.23 20.89
CA TRP A 255 -17.68 19.21 21.47
C TRP A 255 -18.37 20.14 22.44
N ASP A 256 -17.67 21.17 22.93
CA ASP A 256 -18.10 22.05 24.00
C ASP A 256 -18.39 21.32 25.32
N PHE A 257 -17.38 20.63 25.82
CA PHE A 257 -17.43 19.90 27.08
C PHE A 257 -17.24 20.83 28.29
N SER A 258 -17.99 20.61 29.35
CA SER A 258 -17.82 21.33 30.61
C SER A 258 -16.54 20.98 31.37
N SER A 259 -15.89 19.85 31.02
CA SER A 259 -14.64 19.37 31.59
C SER A 259 -13.88 18.48 30.60
N ASP A 260 -12.57 18.66 30.51
CA ASP A 260 -11.68 17.85 29.70
C ASP A 260 -11.37 16.48 30.35
N GLY A 261 -11.69 16.28 31.63
CA GLY A 261 -11.27 15.12 32.42
C GLY A 261 -11.83 13.76 31.96
N LEU A 262 -12.92 13.74 31.18
CA LEU A 262 -13.50 12.51 30.64
C LEU A 262 -13.02 12.18 29.23
N THR A 263 -12.32 13.10 28.60
CA THR A 263 -11.82 12.98 27.23
C THR A 263 -12.92 12.50 26.27
N TYR A 264 -12.69 11.46 25.47
CA TYR A 264 -13.70 10.85 24.59
C TYR A 264 -14.61 9.82 25.31
N ASN A 265 -14.50 9.67 26.65
CA ASN A 265 -15.23 8.61 27.35
C ASN A 265 -16.70 8.98 27.70
N ASN A 266 -17.08 10.23 27.51
CA ASN A 266 -18.46 10.67 27.70
C ASN A 266 -18.85 11.74 26.67
N LEU A 267 -19.18 11.35 25.46
CA LEU A 267 -19.60 12.25 24.39
C LEU A 267 -20.94 12.96 24.68
N GLY A 268 -21.81 12.32 25.51
CA GLY A 268 -23.10 12.88 25.89
C GLY A 268 -23.01 14.15 26.74
N SER A 269 -21.86 14.46 27.35
CA SER A 269 -21.65 15.67 28.15
C SER A 269 -21.29 16.91 27.31
N GLY A 270 -21.02 16.75 25.99
CA GLY A 270 -20.80 17.86 25.08
C GLY A 270 -22.12 18.58 24.73
N LEU A 271 -22.04 19.87 24.51
CA LEU A 271 -23.22 20.73 24.31
C LEU A 271 -23.54 21.04 22.84
N GLU A 272 -22.59 20.82 21.93
CA GLU A 272 -22.71 21.23 20.52
C GLU A 272 -23.88 20.54 19.80
N ALA A 273 -24.04 19.25 19.97
CA ALA A 273 -25.13 18.49 19.37
C ALA A 273 -26.51 19.06 19.76
N ALA A 274 -26.66 19.47 21.02
CA ALA A 274 -27.90 20.06 21.54
C ALA A 274 -28.10 21.49 21.05
N LYS A 275 -27.05 22.32 21.02
CA LYS A 275 -27.10 23.74 20.53
C LYS A 275 -27.51 23.81 19.07
N GLU A 276 -26.90 22.95 18.23
CA GLU A 276 -27.14 22.96 16.80
C GLU A 276 -28.36 22.14 16.36
N GLY A 277 -28.97 21.38 17.27
CA GLY A 277 -30.07 20.44 16.95
C GLY A 277 -29.67 19.39 15.92
N LYS A 278 -28.38 19.03 15.88
CA LYS A 278 -27.79 18.11 14.92
C LYS A 278 -27.57 16.73 15.52
N THR A 279 -27.76 15.72 14.71
CA THR A 279 -27.31 14.35 15.04
C THR A 279 -25.84 14.23 14.67
N MET A 280 -24.97 14.08 15.66
CA MET A 280 -23.54 13.93 15.48
C MET A 280 -23.13 12.46 15.63
N MET A 281 -23.90 11.56 15.03
CA MET A 281 -23.63 10.13 15.00
C MET A 281 -23.96 9.54 13.64
N SER A 282 -23.25 8.49 13.30
CA SER A 282 -23.43 7.73 12.07
C SER A 282 -23.32 6.24 12.33
N SER A 283 -23.93 5.41 11.49
CA SER A 283 -23.71 3.97 11.50
C SER A 283 -23.88 3.41 10.11
N TYR A 284 -23.25 2.26 9.86
CA TYR A 284 -23.39 1.54 8.61
C TYR A 284 -23.31 0.04 8.81
N LYS A 285 -23.89 -0.69 7.87
CA LYS A 285 -23.71 -2.14 7.73
C LYS A 285 -23.80 -2.49 6.24
N ASN A 286 -22.83 -3.24 5.76
CA ASN A 286 -22.83 -3.76 4.40
C ASN A 286 -22.24 -5.16 4.35
N ASP A 287 -22.58 -5.91 3.32
CA ASP A 287 -22.10 -7.27 3.13
C ASP A 287 -21.84 -7.58 1.64
N HIS A 288 -21.08 -8.64 1.42
CA HIS A 288 -20.87 -9.21 0.10
C HIS A 288 -20.71 -10.73 0.17
N LYS A 289 -21.01 -11.38 -0.94
CA LYS A 289 -20.88 -12.82 -1.12
C LYS A 289 -20.11 -13.14 -2.39
N LEU A 290 -19.26 -14.17 -2.29
CA LEU A 290 -18.48 -14.69 -3.40
C LEU A 290 -18.60 -16.22 -3.39
N ILE A 291 -18.97 -16.79 -4.54
CA ILE A 291 -19.12 -18.24 -4.72
C ILE A 291 -18.22 -18.65 -5.88
N SER A 292 -17.47 -19.74 -5.72
CA SER A 292 -16.60 -20.23 -6.79
C SER A 292 -16.68 -21.74 -6.92
N PHE A 293 -16.68 -22.19 -8.17
CA PHE A 293 -16.42 -23.57 -8.57
C PHE A 293 -15.12 -23.58 -9.36
N PHE A 294 -14.20 -24.46 -9.02
CA PHE A 294 -12.91 -24.47 -9.69
C PHE A 294 -12.35 -25.88 -9.88
N GLY A 295 -11.54 -26.02 -10.92
CA GLY A 295 -10.84 -27.25 -11.21
C GLY A 295 -9.48 -27.00 -11.86
N ARG A 296 -8.55 -27.93 -11.64
CA ARG A 296 -7.20 -27.91 -12.23
C ARG A 296 -6.79 -29.32 -12.60
N VAL A 297 -6.12 -29.45 -13.73
CA VAL A 297 -5.41 -30.66 -14.14
C VAL A 297 -3.97 -30.27 -14.45
N ASN A 298 -3.04 -30.99 -13.82
CA ASN A 298 -1.61 -30.94 -14.16
C ASN A 298 -1.26 -32.30 -14.75
N TYR A 299 -0.60 -32.29 -15.87
CA TYR A 299 -0.09 -33.47 -16.53
C TYR A 299 1.38 -33.27 -16.84
N ASP A 300 2.21 -34.24 -16.48
CA ASP A 300 3.58 -34.28 -16.93
C ASP A 300 3.90 -35.65 -17.57
N TRP A 301 4.65 -35.58 -18.67
CA TRP A 301 5.19 -36.75 -19.35
C TRP A 301 6.71 -36.77 -19.27
N LYS A 302 7.25 -37.81 -18.64
CA LYS A 302 8.70 -37.99 -18.40
C LYS A 302 9.31 -36.81 -17.62
N GLU A 303 8.54 -36.09 -16.85
CA GLU A 303 8.95 -34.83 -16.18
C GLU A 303 9.58 -33.78 -17.14
N ARG A 304 9.37 -33.96 -18.45
CA ARG A 304 9.94 -33.19 -19.53
C ARG A 304 8.92 -32.25 -20.18
N TYR A 305 7.74 -32.80 -20.47
CA TYR A 305 6.63 -32.04 -21.06
C TYR A 305 5.57 -31.81 -20.00
N LEU A 306 5.34 -30.54 -19.65
CA LEU A 306 4.50 -30.13 -18.54
C LEU A 306 3.27 -29.41 -19.12
N PHE A 307 2.12 -29.77 -18.65
CA PHE A 307 0.86 -29.13 -19.04
C PHE A 307 0.01 -28.87 -17.79
N THR A 308 -0.56 -27.66 -17.68
CA THR A 308 -1.53 -27.31 -16.64
C THR A 308 -2.72 -26.60 -17.30
N PHE A 309 -3.91 -27.03 -16.94
CA PHE A 309 -5.14 -26.32 -17.24
C PHE A 309 -5.91 -26.09 -15.95
N SER A 310 -6.43 -24.88 -15.76
CA SER A 310 -7.37 -24.57 -14.68
C SER A 310 -8.51 -23.71 -15.16
N LEU A 311 -9.66 -23.89 -14.55
CA LEU A 311 -10.85 -23.07 -14.76
C LEU A 311 -11.45 -22.71 -13.41
N ARG A 312 -11.76 -21.42 -13.22
CA ARG A 312 -12.54 -20.91 -12.10
C ARG A 312 -13.78 -20.22 -12.62
N HIS A 313 -14.95 -20.68 -12.17
CA HIS A 313 -16.26 -20.07 -12.39
C HIS A 313 -16.70 -19.40 -11.10
N GLU A 314 -16.77 -18.07 -11.09
CA GLU A 314 -16.89 -17.30 -9.86
C GLU A 314 -17.99 -16.25 -9.97
N GLY A 315 -18.84 -16.17 -8.95
CA GLY A 315 -19.96 -15.24 -8.86
C GLY A 315 -19.82 -14.30 -7.65
N SER A 316 -20.00 -12.99 -7.89
CA SER A 316 -19.96 -11.95 -6.88
C SER A 316 -21.29 -11.21 -6.77
N SER A 317 -21.72 -10.94 -5.52
CA SER A 317 -22.91 -10.13 -5.25
C SER A 317 -22.75 -8.64 -5.57
N ARG A 318 -21.53 -8.18 -5.85
CA ARG A 318 -21.24 -6.77 -6.13
C ARG A 318 -21.66 -6.32 -7.52
N PHE A 319 -21.80 -7.29 -8.45
CA PHE A 319 -22.11 -7.03 -9.85
C PHE A 319 -23.61 -7.09 -10.18
N GLY A 320 -23.95 -6.60 -11.37
CA GLY A 320 -25.29 -6.59 -11.90
C GLY A 320 -25.89 -7.99 -12.02
N GLU A 321 -27.22 -8.07 -12.03
CA GLU A 321 -27.96 -9.34 -11.96
C GLU A 321 -27.51 -10.34 -13.02
N ASN A 322 -27.29 -9.89 -14.25
CA ASN A 322 -26.89 -10.74 -15.38
C ASN A 322 -25.37 -10.93 -15.51
N HIS A 323 -24.56 -10.25 -14.68
CA HIS A 323 -23.11 -10.20 -14.80
C HIS A 323 -22.37 -10.64 -13.55
N LYS A 324 -23.05 -11.27 -12.60
CA LYS A 324 -22.44 -11.75 -11.35
C LYS A 324 -21.32 -12.76 -11.57
N TRP A 325 -21.47 -13.61 -12.59
CA TRP A 325 -20.58 -14.73 -12.85
C TRP A 325 -19.51 -14.41 -13.90
N GLY A 326 -18.28 -14.81 -13.60
CA GLY A 326 -17.14 -14.74 -14.51
C GLY A 326 -16.44 -16.09 -14.67
N ASN A 327 -15.86 -16.32 -15.86
CA ASN A 327 -15.04 -17.49 -16.15
C ASN A 327 -13.58 -17.04 -16.27
N PHE A 328 -12.70 -17.73 -15.56
CA PHE A 328 -11.28 -17.40 -15.45
C PHE A 328 -10.44 -18.65 -15.78
N PRO A 329 -10.24 -18.95 -17.08
CA PRO A 329 -9.40 -20.04 -17.53
C PRO A 329 -7.93 -19.66 -17.44
N ALA A 330 -7.07 -20.66 -17.19
CA ALA A 330 -5.63 -20.53 -17.35
C ALA A 330 -5.02 -21.81 -17.91
N VAL A 331 -4.00 -21.64 -18.75
CA VAL A 331 -3.21 -22.72 -19.33
C VAL A 331 -1.73 -22.42 -19.21
N SER A 332 -0.95 -23.43 -18.87
CA SER A 332 0.51 -23.38 -18.84
C SER A 332 1.10 -24.57 -19.54
N VAL A 333 2.11 -24.34 -20.37
CA VAL A 333 2.90 -25.39 -20.99
C VAL A 333 4.38 -25.16 -20.68
N GLY A 334 5.08 -26.24 -20.36
CA GLY A 334 6.51 -26.21 -20.06
C GLY A 334 7.24 -27.34 -20.78
N TRP A 335 8.42 -27.02 -21.29
CA TRP A 335 9.30 -27.98 -21.90
C TRP A 335 10.70 -27.92 -21.27
N ARG A 336 11.09 -28.99 -20.58
CA ARG A 336 12.43 -29.15 -20.04
C ARG A 336 13.37 -29.60 -21.13
N ILE A 337 13.98 -28.63 -21.81
CA ILE A 337 14.83 -28.84 -22.98
C ILE A 337 16.11 -29.63 -22.59
N SER A 338 16.64 -29.34 -21.39
CA SER A 338 17.85 -30.02 -20.87
C SER A 338 17.77 -31.56 -20.88
N ASP A 339 16.56 -32.11 -20.75
CA ASP A 339 16.36 -33.57 -20.73
C ASP A 339 16.31 -34.18 -22.14
N GLU A 340 16.42 -33.39 -23.20
CA GLU A 340 16.43 -33.87 -24.57
C GLU A 340 17.77 -34.46 -24.95
N LYS A 341 17.73 -35.48 -25.85
CA LYS A 341 18.94 -36.17 -26.30
C LYS A 341 19.98 -35.25 -26.93
N PHE A 342 19.54 -34.24 -27.69
CA PHE A 342 20.42 -33.26 -28.35
C PHE A 342 21.11 -32.31 -27.37
N MET A 343 20.63 -32.17 -26.12
CA MET A 343 21.23 -31.33 -25.09
C MET A 343 22.34 -32.01 -24.30
N LYS A 344 22.49 -33.33 -24.43
CA LYS A 344 23.51 -34.12 -23.69
C LYS A 344 24.95 -33.66 -23.94
N GLY A 345 25.24 -33.03 -25.07
CA GLY A 345 26.55 -32.44 -25.40
C GLY A 345 26.91 -31.16 -24.65
N PHE A 346 25.93 -30.50 -23.99
CA PHE A 346 26.11 -29.23 -23.29
C PHE A 346 26.25 -29.44 -21.79
N SER A 347 27.38 -30.00 -21.35
CA SER A 347 27.64 -30.38 -19.95
C SER A 347 27.65 -29.21 -18.95
N TRP A 348 27.63 -27.96 -19.43
CA TRP A 348 27.54 -26.75 -18.60
C TRP A 348 26.10 -26.32 -18.30
N ILE A 349 25.10 -26.93 -18.95
CA ILE A 349 23.68 -26.72 -18.70
C ILE A 349 23.17 -27.83 -17.80
N ASP A 350 22.78 -27.53 -16.58
CA ASP A 350 22.25 -28.50 -15.62
C ASP A 350 20.73 -28.65 -15.78
N ASP A 351 20.03 -27.54 -15.98
CA ASP A 351 18.59 -27.50 -16.27
C ASP A 351 18.26 -26.30 -17.19
N LEU A 352 17.39 -26.55 -18.15
CA LEU A 352 16.87 -25.51 -19.05
C LEU A 352 15.42 -25.83 -19.39
N LYS A 353 14.52 -24.93 -18.96
CA LYS A 353 13.09 -25.08 -19.19
C LYS A 353 12.50 -23.81 -19.82
N VAL A 354 11.80 -23.98 -20.92
CA VAL A 354 10.97 -22.94 -21.53
C VAL A 354 9.53 -23.14 -21.10
N ARG A 355 8.83 -22.08 -20.79
CA ARG A 355 7.41 -22.10 -20.44
C ARG A 355 6.64 -20.97 -21.11
N TYR A 356 5.37 -21.26 -21.36
CA TYR A 356 4.38 -20.27 -21.77
C TYR A 356 3.15 -20.40 -20.89
N ASP A 357 2.72 -19.28 -20.35
CA ASP A 357 1.56 -19.19 -19.47
C ASP A 357 0.57 -18.18 -20.05
N TYR A 358 -0.71 -18.57 -20.11
CA TYR A 358 -1.82 -17.68 -20.38
C TYR A 358 -2.87 -17.85 -19.31
N GLY A 359 -3.39 -16.73 -18.77
CA GLY A 359 -4.45 -16.77 -17.78
C GLY A 359 -5.31 -15.55 -17.79
N VAL A 360 -6.61 -15.77 -17.54
CA VAL A 360 -7.59 -14.71 -17.33
C VAL A 360 -7.82 -14.57 -15.83
N THR A 361 -7.66 -13.35 -15.31
CA THR A 361 -7.96 -12.99 -13.91
C THR A 361 -9.13 -12.04 -13.85
N GLY A 362 -9.95 -12.16 -12.79
CA GLY A 362 -11.06 -11.26 -12.49
C GLY A 362 -10.71 -10.31 -11.35
N ASN A 363 -11.19 -9.07 -11.43
CA ASN A 363 -11.16 -8.12 -10.34
C ASN A 363 -12.57 -7.66 -10.00
N GLN A 364 -12.91 -7.68 -8.69
CA GLN A 364 -14.18 -7.24 -8.12
C GLN A 364 -14.03 -6.12 -7.09
N GLU A 365 -12.87 -5.47 -7.03
CA GLU A 365 -12.59 -4.42 -6.04
C GLU A 365 -13.39 -3.15 -6.31
N ILE A 366 -14.70 -3.25 -6.08
CA ILE A 366 -15.66 -2.15 -6.06
C ILE A 366 -16.39 -2.14 -4.71
N GLY A 367 -16.91 -1.00 -4.32
CA GLY A 367 -17.76 -0.90 -3.14
C GLY A 367 -19.00 -1.82 -3.24
N ASN A 368 -19.49 -2.26 -2.10
CA ASN A 368 -20.72 -3.06 -2.05
C ASN A 368 -21.92 -2.25 -2.59
N TYR A 369 -22.89 -2.94 -3.18
CA TYR A 369 -24.14 -2.36 -3.70
C TYR A 369 -23.98 -1.33 -4.83
N GLN A 370 -22.85 -1.30 -5.55
CA GLN A 370 -22.64 -0.33 -6.64
C GLN A 370 -23.60 -0.57 -7.83
N SER A 371 -23.99 -1.81 -8.07
CA SER A 371 -24.95 -2.18 -9.11
C SER A 371 -26.42 -1.96 -8.72
N LEU A 372 -26.72 -1.62 -7.45
CA LEU A 372 -28.06 -1.49 -6.93
C LEU A 372 -28.51 -0.03 -6.82
N ALA A 373 -29.82 0.20 -6.97
CA ALA A 373 -30.42 1.47 -6.60
C ALA A 373 -30.37 1.67 -5.08
N THR A 374 -29.70 2.71 -4.66
CA THR A 374 -29.61 3.10 -3.25
C THR A 374 -30.15 4.51 -3.06
N TYR A 375 -30.70 4.77 -1.88
CA TYR A 375 -31.31 6.05 -1.54
C TYR A 375 -30.60 6.67 -0.35
N ARG A 376 -30.62 8.00 -0.29
CA ARG A 376 -30.12 8.76 0.86
C ARG A 376 -31.09 9.87 1.25
N ALA A 377 -31.02 10.33 2.48
CA ALA A 377 -31.72 11.52 2.94
C ALA A 377 -31.06 12.77 2.37
N TYR A 378 -31.86 13.70 1.84
CA TYR A 378 -31.41 14.97 1.25
C TYR A 378 -31.67 16.19 2.15
N GLY A 379 -32.26 16.01 3.30
CA GLY A 379 -32.63 17.06 4.21
C GLY A 379 -34.07 16.90 4.70
N TRP A 380 -34.65 18.01 5.14
CA TRP A 380 -35.95 18.02 5.79
C TRP A 380 -36.96 18.78 4.93
N TYR A 381 -38.17 18.27 4.88
CA TYR A 381 -39.33 18.96 4.35
C TYR A 381 -40.31 19.18 5.49
N GLN A 382 -40.73 20.46 5.68
CA GLN A 382 -41.71 20.83 6.71
C GLN A 382 -43.12 20.80 6.14
N TYR A 383 -44.00 20.05 6.77
CA TYR A 383 -45.40 19.98 6.41
C TYR A 383 -46.27 19.85 7.66
N GLY A 384 -47.31 20.67 7.80
CA GLY A 384 -48.24 20.64 8.94
C GLY A 384 -47.55 20.83 10.31
N GLY A 385 -46.44 21.56 10.38
CA GLY A 385 -45.66 21.77 11.60
C GLY A 385 -44.70 20.65 11.96
N ASN A 386 -44.65 19.59 11.17
CA ASN A 386 -43.72 18.43 11.35
C ASN A 386 -42.63 18.47 10.30
N ASN A 387 -41.44 17.96 10.66
CA ASN A 387 -40.30 17.81 9.77
C ASN A 387 -40.23 16.36 9.27
N PHE A 388 -40.17 16.17 7.96
CA PHE A 388 -40.01 14.87 7.29
C PHE A 388 -38.71 14.83 6.52
N HIS A 389 -38.02 13.68 6.60
CA HIS A 389 -36.86 13.45 5.75
C HIS A 389 -37.26 13.25 4.30
N VAL A 390 -36.58 13.96 3.41
CA VAL A 390 -36.69 13.78 1.96
C VAL A 390 -35.68 12.73 1.53
N TRP A 391 -36.14 11.67 0.91
CA TRP A 391 -35.30 10.58 0.39
C TRP A 391 -35.26 10.63 -1.13
N GLY A 392 -34.08 10.41 -1.68
CA GLY A 392 -33.88 10.32 -3.13
C GLY A 392 -32.71 9.42 -3.50
N PRO A 393 -32.51 9.14 -4.81
CA PRO A 393 -31.39 8.33 -5.28
C PRO A 393 -30.06 8.88 -4.81
N SER A 394 -29.13 8.01 -4.43
CA SER A 394 -27.79 8.41 -3.94
C SER A 394 -26.75 8.47 -5.05
N LYS A 395 -27.00 7.84 -6.20
CA LYS A 395 -26.09 7.71 -7.35
C LYS A 395 -26.84 7.32 -8.62
N ASN A 396 -26.18 7.43 -9.76
CA ASN A 396 -26.62 6.77 -11.00
C ASN A 396 -26.40 5.25 -10.85
N VAL A 397 -27.38 4.47 -11.25
CA VAL A 397 -27.34 2.99 -11.19
C VAL A 397 -26.81 2.42 -12.51
N ASN A 398 -25.93 1.43 -12.42
CA ASN A 398 -25.48 0.65 -13.56
C ASN A 398 -25.69 -0.86 -13.29
N SER A 399 -26.77 -1.40 -13.85
CA SER A 399 -27.09 -2.84 -13.76
C SER A 399 -26.13 -3.74 -14.56
N GLU A 400 -25.37 -3.15 -15.49
CA GLU A 400 -24.42 -3.84 -16.37
C GLU A 400 -23.01 -3.97 -15.78
N LEU A 401 -22.82 -3.59 -14.51
CA LEU A 401 -21.55 -3.76 -13.83
C LEU A 401 -21.12 -5.22 -13.80
N ARG A 402 -19.91 -5.47 -14.27
CA ARG A 402 -19.33 -6.81 -14.43
C ARG A 402 -17.87 -6.86 -13.99
N TRP A 403 -17.32 -8.06 -14.00
CA TRP A 403 -15.92 -8.33 -13.71
C TRP A 403 -14.99 -7.55 -14.63
N GLU A 404 -14.03 -6.85 -14.05
CA GLU A 404 -12.85 -6.39 -14.77
C GLU A 404 -11.98 -7.60 -15.08
N LYS A 405 -11.43 -7.70 -16.29
CA LYS A 405 -10.70 -8.87 -16.78
C LYS A 405 -9.25 -8.52 -17.12
N GLY A 406 -8.34 -9.28 -16.52
CA GLY A 406 -6.91 -9.25 -16.85
C GLY A 406 -6.52 -10.44 -17.70
N HIS A 407 -6.07 -10.20 -18.93
CA HIS A 407 -5.48 -11.22 -19.82
C HIS A 407 -3.96 -11.16 -19.66
N ASN A 408 -3.40 -12.19 -19.06
CA ASN A 408 -1.99 -12.27 -18.72
C ASN A 408 -1.32 -13.32 -19.60
N GLN A 409 -0.23 -12.94 -20.25
CA GLN A 409 0.65 -13.84 -21.01
C GLN A 409 2.06 -13.72 -20.45
N ASN A 410 2.74 -14.85 -20.32
CA ASN A 410 4.11 -14.90 -19.87
C ASN A 410 4.90 -15.93 -20.68
N ILE A 411 6.07 -15.54 -21.18
CA ILE A 411 7.05 -16.45 -21.76
C ILE A 411 8.24 -16.45 -20.83
N GLY A 412 8.61 -17.61 -20.31
CA GLY A 412 9.68 -17.76 -19.34
C GLY A 412 10.74 -18.76 -19.77
N LEU A 413 11.97 -18.47 -19.38
CA LEU A 413 13.12 -19.33 -19.48
C LEU A 413 13.68 -19.53 -18.08
N ASP A 414 13.59 -20.74 -17.53
CA ASP A 414 14.24 -21.12 -16.27
C ASP A 414 15.52 -21.86 -16.58
N PHE A 415 16.62 -21.54 -15.90
CA PHE A 415 17.92 -22.11 -16.17
C PHE A 415 18.73 -22.39 -14.90
N SER A 416 19.54 -23.44 -14.99
CA SER A 416 20.59 -23.79 -14.03
C SER A 416 21.82 -24.17 -14.79
N LEU A 417 22.96 -23.54 -14.51
CA LEU A 417 24.19 -23.63 -15.29
C LEU A 417 25.40 -23.87 -14.39
N PHE A 418 26.43 -24.50 -14.97
CA PHE A 418 27.76 -24.68 -14.36
C PHE A 418 27.73 -25.40 -13.01
N LYS A 419 27.01 -26.53 -12.92
CA LYS A 419 26.80 -27.34 -11.70
C LYS A 419 26.09 -26.52 -10.62
N HIS A 420 24.97 -25.88 -11.02
CA HIS A 420 24.13 -25.05 -10.19
C HIS A 420 24.81 -23.79 -9.60
N LYS A 421 25.93 -23.35 -10.23
CA LYS A 421 26.58 -22.11 -9.83
C LYS A 421 25.77 -20.88 -10.20
N VAL A 422 25.10 -20.93 -11.34
CA VAL A 422 24.21 -19.86 -11.82
C VAL A 422 22.83 -20.43 -12.02
N THR A 423 21.86 -19.89 -11.30
CA THR A 423 20.44 -20.28 -11.45
C THR A 423 19.60 -19.04 -11.62
N GLY A 424 18.52 -19.16 -12.37
CA GLY A 424 17.65 -18.00 -12.53
C GLY A 424 16.49 -18.21 -13.49
N SER A 425 15.77 -17.15 -13.71
CA SER A 425 14.70 -17.08 -14.68
C SER A 425 14.73 -15.77 -15.45
N PHE A 426 14.33 -15.84 -16.70
CA PHE A 426 14.08 -14.67 -17.54
C PHE A 426 12.66 -14.75 -18.09
N ASN A 427 11.86 -13.70 -17.91
CA ASN A 427 10.46 -13.65 -18.28
C ASN A 427 10.17 -12.44 -19.15
N TYR A 428 9.32 -12.64 -20.14
CA TYR A 428 8.61 -11.56 -20.84
C TYR A 428 7.12 -11.66 -20.50
N PHE A 429 6.54 -10.59 -19.99
CA PHE A 429 5.13 -10.54 -19.68
C PHE A 429 4.39 -9.53 -20.56
N HIS A 430 3.16 -9.87 -20.90
CA HIS A 430 2.18 -9.00 -21.54
C HIS A 430 0.86 -9.13 -20.80
N ARG A 431 0.42 -8.03 -20.19
CA ARG A 431 -0.84 -7.94 -19.43
C ARG A 431 -1.75 -6.93 -20.07
N LYS A 432 -2.98 -7.32 -20.38
CA LYS A 432 -4.04 -6.43 -20.86
C LYS A 432 -5.21 -6.50 -19.88
N GLN A 433 -5.48 -5.38 -19.22
CA GLN A 433 -6.62 -5.21 -18.34
C GLN A 433 -7.72 -4.54 -19.13
N SER A 434 -8.88 -5.17 -19.22
CA SER A 434 -10.07 -4.66 -19.92
C SER A 434 -11.24 -4.55 -18.97
N ASP A 435 -12.26 -3.80 -19.39
CA ASP A 435 -13.43 -3.54 -18.57
C ASP A 435 -13.06 -2.91 -17.20
N LEU A 436 -12.08 -1.98 -17.19
CA LEU A 436 -11.64 -1.31 -15.97
C LEU A 436 -12.81 -0.66 -15.25
N LEU A 437 -12.95 -1.00 -13.98
CA LEU A 437 -13.98 -0.45 -13.10
C LEU A 437 -13.58 0.96 -12.64
N GLY A 438 -14.46 1.93 -12.84
CA GLY A 438 -14.21 3.30 -12.46
C GLY A 438 -15.43 4.20 -12.52
N SER A 439 -15.26 5.43 -12.03
CA SER A 439 -16.29 6.48 -12.14
C SER A 439 -16.06 7.28 -13.42
N TYR A 440 -17.08 7.35 -14.28
CA TYR A 440 -17.02 8.02 -15.57
C TYR A 440 -18.02 9.17 -15.60
N SER A 441 -17.63 10.26 -16.27
CA SER A 441 -18.48 11.43 -16.47
C SER A 441 -19.62 11.14 -17.45
N VAL A 442 -20.82 11.56 -17.11
CA VAL A 442 -22.02 11.45 -17.94
C VAL A 442 -22.79 12.76 -17.96
N SER A 443 -23.58 12.98 -19.01
CA SER A 443 -24.39 14.19 -19.16
C SER A 443 -25.54 14.24 -18.16
N VAL A 444 -25.78 15.41 -17.61
CA VAL A 444 -26.95 15.74 -16.77
C VAL A 444 -27.73 16.86 -17.44
N PRO A 445 -29.01 16.66 -17.85
CA PRO A 445 -29.72 15.40 -17.95
C PRO A 445 -29.22 14.51 -19.12
N PRO A 446 -29.63 13.24 -19.31
CA PRO A 446 -30.74 12.58 -18.60
C PRO A 446 -30.37 11.91 -17.28
N ASN A 447 -29.05 11.84 -16.95
CA ASN A 447 -28.61 11.25 -15.69
C ASN A 447 -28.91 12.21 -14.52
N LEU A 448 -29.11 11.64 -13.32
CA LEU A 448 -29.33 12.41 -12.09
C LEU A 448 -28.05 13.01 -11.54
N PHE A 449 -26.93 12.37 -11.77
CA PHE A 449 -25.60 12.75 -11.29
C PHE A 449 -24.62 12.80 -12.47
N SER A 450 -23.58 13.63 -12.34
CA SER A 450 -22.57 13.82 -13.38
C SER A 450 -21.61 12.65 -13.56
N THR A 451 -21.69 11.61 -12.73
CA THR A 451 -20.83 10.42 -12.82
C THR A 451 -21.63 9.12 -12.68
N ILE A 452 -21.14 8.07 -13.31
CA ILE A 452 -21.64 6.70 -13.18
C ILE A 452 -20.47 5.73 -13.00
N TYR A 453 -20.66 4.70 -12.18
CA TYR A 453 -19.68 3.62 -12.06
C TYR A 453 -19.88 2.62 -13.21
N ALA A 454 -18.83 2.36 -13.99
CA ALA A 454 -18.94 1.54 -15.20
C ALA A 454 -17.63 0.78 -15.52
N ASN A 455 -17.74 -0.20 -16.42
CA ASN A 455 -16.62 -0.97 -16.97
C ASN A 455 -16.24 -0.38 -18.33
N VAL A 456 -15.24 0.48 -18.42
CA VAL A 456 -14.95 1.21 -19.66
C VAL A 456 -13.51 1.10 -20.10
N GLY A 457 -12.53 1.33 -19.22
CA GLY A 457 -11.14 1.50 -19.60
C GLY A 457 -10.42 0.22 -20.04
N THR A 458 -9.32 0.41 -20.75
CA THR A 458 -8.37 -0.65 -21.08
C THR A 458 -6.96 -0.18 -20.82
N LEU A 459 -6.18 -0.97 -20.07
CA LEU A 459 -4.78 -0.75 -19.76
C LEU A 459 -3.94 -1.92 -20.29
N ARG A 460 -2.75 -1.63 -20.80
CA ARG A 460 -1.75 -2.64 -21.18
C ARG A 460 -0.47 -2.40 -20.40
N ASN A 461 0.16 -3.48 -19.95
CA ASN A 461 1.47 -3.46 -19.32
C ASN A 461 2.34 -4.57 -19.89
N THR A 462 3.56 -4.23 -20.32
CA THR A 462 4.53 -5.16 -20.88
C THR A 462 5.90 -4.93 -20.24
N GLY A 463 6.70 -5.98 -20.13
CA GLY A 463 8.04 -5.84 -19.59
C GLY A 463 8.80 -7.15 -19.56
N PHE A 464 10.06 -7.03 -19.11
CA PHE A 464 10.94 -8.15 -18.85
C PHE A 464 11.22 -8.23 -17.36
N GLU A 465 11.34 -9.45 -16.86
CA GLU A 465 11.74 -9.74 -15.49
C GLU A 465 12.93 -10.70 -15.53
N LEU A 466 13.93 -10.43 -14.71
CA LEU A 466 15.15 -11.21 -14.57
C LEU A 466 15.37 -11.50 -13.09
N ASP A 467 15.62 -12.77 -12.77
CA ASP A 467 16.10 -13.23 -11.48
C ASP A 467 17.32 -14.12 -11.71
N ILE A 468 18.44 -13.77 -11.10
CA ILE A 468 19.68 -14.56 -11.21
C ILE A 468 20.31 -14.69 -9.83
N THR A 469 20.55 -15.91 -9.40
CA THR A 469 21.39 -16.24 -8.24
C THR A 469 22.69 -16.85 -8.69
N VAL A 470 23.79 -16.29 -8.21
CA VAL A 470 25.16 -16.77 -8.50
C VAL A 470 25.81 -17.23 -7.20
N ASN A 471 26.14 -18.53 -7.12
CA ASN A 471 26.98 -19.10 -6.08
C ASN A 471 28.46 -18.98 -6.50
N ALA A 472 29.03 -17.79 -6.27
CA ALA A 472 30.34 -17.42 -6.83
C ALA A 472 31.51 -18.20 -6.18
N VAL A 473 31.46 -18.34 -4.84
CA VAL A 473 32.48 -19.04 -4.07
C VAL A 473 31.84 -20.01 -3.09
N ARG A 474 32.33 -21.22 -3.03
CA ARG A 474 31.91 -22.21 -2.05
C ARG A 474 33.15 -23.08 -1.63
N THR A 475 33.68 -22.75 -0.46
CA THR A 475 34.74 -23.51 0.20
C THR A 475 34.24 -24.07 1.53
N LYS A 476 35.08 -24.76 2.27
CA LYS A 476 34.72 -25.31 3.58
C LYS A 476 34.36 -24.22 4.60
N ASP A 477 35.08 -23.11 4.58
CA ASP A 477 34.96 -22.06 5.59
C ASP A 477 34.33 -20.77 5.05
N PHE A 478 34.26 -20.59 3.72
CA PHE A 478 33.75 -19.35 3.12
C PHE A 478 32.77 -19.66 1.96
N THR A 479 31.62 -19.01 2.00
CA THR A 479 30.67 -18.99 0.89
C THR A 479 30.33 -17.55 0.51
N TYR A 480 30.18 -17.33 -0.78
CA TYR A 480 29.67 -16.07 -1.30
C TYR A 480 28.67 -16.36 -2.42
N SER A 481 27.50 -15.81 -2.27
CA SER A 481 26.47 -15.79 -3.31
C SER A 481 25.86 -14.41 -3.45
N PHE A 482 25.34 -14.11 -4.61
CA PHE A 482 24.50 -12.92 -4.79
C PHE A 482 23.29 -13.25 -5.65
N THR A 483 22.20 -12.54 -5.39
CA THR A 483 20.96 -12.58 -6.18
C THR A 483 20.72 -11.22 -6.78
N LEU A 484 20.54 -11.17 -8.10
CA LEU A 484 20.14 -9.99 -8.87
C LEU A 484 18.71 -10.18 -9.35
N VAL A 485 17.85 -9.22 -9.05
CA VAL A 485 16.47 -9.14 -9.54
C VAL A 485 16.30 -7.83 -10.30
N GLY A 486 15.70 -7.88 -11.47
CA GLY A 486 15.43 -6.70 -12.27
C GLY A 486 14.13 -6.82 -13.05
N ALA A 487 13.44 -5.71 -13.20
CA ALA A 487 12.22 -5.65 -13.98
C ALA A 487 12.14 -4.36 -14.79
N THR A 488 11.62 -4.46 -16.00
CA THR A 488 11.22 -3.30 -16.81
C THR A 488 9.70 -3.19 -16.84
N ASN A 489 9.20 -1.96 -16.95
CA ASN A 489 7.77 -1.70 -16.98
C ASN A 489 7.45 -0.68 -18.08
N ASN A 490 6.61 -1.11 -19.03
CA ASN A 490 6.06 -0.25 -20.07
C ASN A 490 4.53 -0.36 -20.06
N ASN A 491 3.89 0.53 -19.33
CA ASN A 491 2.44 0.63 -19.27
C ASN A 491 1.91 1.57 -20.37
N LYS A 492 0.69 1.33 -20.79
CA LYS A 492 -0.02 2.18 -21.75
C LYS A 492 -1.51 2.15 -21.44
N PHE A 493 -2.09 3.33 -21.27
CA PHE A 493 -3.54 3.45 -21.21
C PHE A 493 -4.08 3.40 -22.64
N VAL A 494 -4.85 2.36 -22.96
CA VAL A 494 -5.23 2.07 -24.36
C VAL A 494 -6.48 2.84 -24.74
N SER A 495 -7.52 2.84 -23.89
CA SER A 495 -8.79 3.48 -24.19
C SER A 495 -9.61 3.82 -22.95
N PHE A 496 -10.31 4.97 -22.99
CA PHE A 496 -11.37 5.37 -22.06
C PHE A 496 -12.77 5.10 -22.59
N SER A 497 -12.91 4.50 -23.75
CA SER A 497 -14.19 4.31 -24.43
C SER A 497 -14.52 2.84 -24.63
N ASN A 498 -15.82 2.56 -24.69
CA ASN A 498 -16.41 1.33 -25.17
C ASN A 498 -17.62 1.65 -26.05
N ASP A 499 -18.44 0.67 -26.39
CA ASP A 499 -19.60 0.85 -27.26
C ASP A 499 -20.66 1.79 -26.66
N VAL A 500 -20.75 1.88 -25.35
CA VAL A 500 -21.75 2.67 -24.61
C VAL A 500 -21.21 4.04 -24.19
N TYR A 501 -19.99 4.09 -23.64
CA TYR A 501 -19.39 5.29 -23.12
C TYR A 501 -18.31 5.81 -24.06
N LYS A 502 -18.52 7.00 -24.65
CA LYS A 502 -17.65 7.62 -25.65
C LYS A 502 -17.40 9.09 -25.28
N GLY A 503 -16.29 9.62 -25.74
CA GLY A 503 -15.99 11.06 -25.68
C GLY A 503 -15.02 11.49 -24.59
N GLN A 504 -14.71 10.68 -23.59
CA GLN A 504 -13.64 10.97 -22.65
C GLN A 504 -12.30 10.53 -23.28
N LYS A 505 -11.38 11.46 -23.45
CA LYS A 505 -10.04 11.19 -24.03
C LYS A 505 -8.92 11.18 -23.00
N TYR A 506 -9.13 11.84 -21.87
CA TYR A 506 -8.16 11.92 -20.80
C TYR A 506 -8.84 12.04 -19.43
N TYR A 507 -8.07 11.78 -18.40
CA TYR A 507 -8.45 11.96 -17.01
C TYR A 507 -7.30 12.68 -16.28
N SER A 508 -7.58 13.85 -15.70
CA SER A 508 -6.60 14.62 -14.93
C SER A 508 -6.48 14.05 -13.51
N THR A 509 -5.26 13.81 -13.06
CA THR A 509 -4.94 13.24 -11.76
C THR A 509 -3.97 14.14 -10.99
N CYS A 510 -3.79 13.86 -9.70
CA CYS A 510 -2.92 14.63 -8.81
C CYS A 510 -3.32 16.11 -8.72
N ASN A 511 -4.49 16.36 -8.12
CA ASN A 511 -4.90 17.73 -7.81
C ASN A 511 -3.97 18.32 -6.75
N MET A 512 -3.30 19.40 -7.10
CA MET A 512 -2.31 20.04 -6.22
C MET A 512 -3.01 20.79 -5.08
N ALA A 513 -2.46 20.71 -3.86
CA ALA A 513 -3.00 21.37 -2.70
C ALA A 513 -2.90 22.91 -2.80
N ASN A 514 -3.75 23.62 -2.06
CA ASN A 514 -3.65 25.06 -1.91
C ASN A 514 -2.31 25.46 -1.21
N PRO A 515 -1.77 26.66 -1.44
CA PRO A 515 -2.44 27.85 -1.93
C PRO A 515 -2.51 28.00 -3.45
N ASN A 516 -3.32 28.96 -3.89
CA ASN A 516 -3.49 29.44 -5.28
C ASN A 516 -4.19 28.48 -6.24
N ASN A 517 -4.71 27.33 -5.76
CA ASN A 517 -5.41 26.33 -6.58
C ASN A 517 -4.67 26.04 -7.89
N PRO A 518 -3.47 25.45 -7.84
CA PRO A 518 -2.61 25.30 -9.02
C PRO A 518 -3.19 24.39 -10.10
N GLY A 519 -4.16 23.53 -9.75
CA GLY A 519 -4.79 22.58 -10.67
C GLY A 519 -4.16 21.19 -10.62
N TYR A 520 -4.28 20.45 -11.71
CA TYR A 520 -3.83 19.06 -11.84
C TYR A 520 -2.42 18.99 -12.39
N LEU A 521 -1.59 18.13 -11.80
CA LEU A 521 -0.19 17.93 -12.19
C LEU A 521 -0.03 16.85 -13.27
N GLN A 522 -0.86 15.81 -13.23
CA GLN A 522 -0.74 14.65 -14.10
C GLN A 522 -2.00 14.43 -14.93
N ARG A 523 -1.82 13.76 -16.07
CA ARG A 523 -2.89 13.38 -16.98
C ARG A 523 -2.70 11.94 -17.45
N ILE A 524 -3.78 11.15 -17.36
CA ILE A 524 -3.89 9.85 -18.02
C ILE A 524 -4.60 10.09 -19.35
N GLU A 525 -3.97 9.74 -20.46
CA GLU A 525 -4.46 9.98 -21.82
C GLU A 525 -4.41 8.71 -22.66
N GLU A 526 -5.35 8.56 -23.59
CA GLU A 526 -5.38 7.41 -24.51
C GLU A 526 -4.10 7.36 -25.35
N GLY A 527 -3.50 6.19 -25.39
CA GLY A 527 -2.26 5.96 -26.13
C GLY A 527 -0.99 6.29 -25.35
N GLU A 528 -1.10 6.90 -24.15
CA GLU A 528 0.02 7.37 -23.35
C GLU A 528 0.29 6.50 -22.13
N ARG A 529 1.43 6.73 -21.48
CA ARG A 529 1.78 6.09 -20.19
C ARG A 529 1.00 6.73 -19.04
N ILE A 530 0.65 5.92 -18.03
CA ILE A 530 0.18 6.42 -16.75
C ILE A 530 1.35 7.12 -16.03
N GLY A 531 1.04 8.18 -15.29
CA GLY A 531 2.02 8.95 -14.54
C GLY A 531 2.72 10.05 -15.33
N ASN A 532 2.23 10.36 -16.53
CA ASN A 532 2.73 11.50 -17.30
C ASN A 532 2.42 12.81 -16.57
N TYR A 533 3.46 13.61 -16.33
CA TYR A 533 3.31 15.01 -15.94
C TYR A 533 2.82 15.81 -17.11
N PHE A 534 1.75 16.57 -16.91
CA PHE A 534 1.15 17.42 -17.95
C PHE A 534 1.22 18.88 -17.51
N THR A 535 2.30 19.55 -17.87
CA THR A 535 2.68 20.86 -17.34
C THR A 535 2.99 21.86 -18.42
N TYR A 536 3.06 23.14 -18.05
CA TYR A 536 3.70 24.12 -18.91
C TYR A 536 5.19 23.86 -18.99
N ARG A 537 5.78 24.19 -20.15
CA ARG A 537 7.24 24.15 -20.37
C ARG A 537 7.82 25.49 -19.92
N TYR A 538 8.72 25.45 -18.95
CA TYR A 538 9.37 26.66 -18.41
C TYR A 538 10.29 27.32 -19.43
N ALA A 539 10.12 28.64 -19.63
CA ALA A 539 10.92 29.45 -20.55
C ALA A 539 11.74 30.54 -19.85
N GLY A 540 11.70 30.59 -18.53
CA GLY A 540 12.37 31.61 -17.72
C GLY A 540 11.42 32.47 -16.93
N VAL A 541 11.88 33.66 -16.52
CA VAL A 541 11.08 34.69 -15.87
C VAL A 541 11.24 36.01 -16.60
N ASP A 542 10.27 36.91 -16.49
CA ASP A 542 10.34 38.25 -17.01
C ASP A 542 11.18 39.16 -16.08
N LYS A 543 11.30 40.44 -16.44
CA LYS A 543 12.05 41.45 -15.66
C LYS A 543 11.47 41.69 -14.27
N LYS A 544 10.24 41.27 -14.00
CA LYS A 544 9.56 41.37 -12.72
C LYS A 544 9.62 40.07 -11.91
N GLY A 545 10.25 39.03 -12.48
CA GLY A 545 10.33 37.70 -11.87
C GLY A 545 9.06 36.86 -12.03
N ASP A 546 8.14 37.25 -12.93
CA ASP A 546 6.96 36.45 -13.25
C ASP A 546 7.26 35.35 -14.27
N TRP A 547 6.50 34.25 -14.20
CA TRP A 547 6.71 33.06 -15.02
C TRP A 547 6.51 33.30 -16.51
N LEU A 548 7.50 32.89 -17.31
CA LEU A 548 7.44 32.74 -18.77
C LEU A 548 7.36 31.25 -19.13
N ILE A 549 6.52 30.94 -20.11
CA ILE A 549 6.30 29.58 -20.61
C ILE A 549 6.44 29.54 -22.15
N TYR A 550 6.68 28.36 -22.70
CA TYR A 550 6.53 28.13 -24.12
C TYR A 550 5.07 27.82 -24.46
N ASP A 551 4.52 28.54 -25.48
CA ASP A 551 3.24 28.18 -26.07
C ASP A 551 3.35 26.88 -26.91
N LYS A 552 2.23 26.40 -27.46
CA LYS A 552 2.17 25.23 -28.36
C LYS A 552 3.05 25.36 -29.58
N LYS A 553 3.32 26.60 -30.05
CA LYS A 553 4.14 26.88 -31.22
C LYS A 553 5.64 27.08 -30.88
N GLY A 554 5.99 27.07 -29.60
CA GLY A 554 7.36 27.30 -29.12
C GLY A 554 7.72 28.77 -28.89
N ASN A 555 6.77 29.70 -28.92
CA ASN A 555 7.01 31.09 -28.56
C ASN A 555 7.03 31.26 -27.05
N VAL A 556 7.83 32.17 -26.55
CA VAL A 556 7.88 32.56 -25.14
C VAL A 556 6.75 33.55 -24.84
N ILE A 557 5.88 33.19 -23.91
CA ILE A 557 4.74 34.02 -23.50
C ILE A 557 4.67 34.10 -21.97
N PRO A 558 4.08 35.18 -21.40
CA PRO A 558 3.72 35.21 -19.96
C PRO A 558 2.71 34.12 -19.62
N VAL A 559 2.87 33.47 -18.46
CA VAL A 559 1.97 32.38 -18.03
C VAL A 559 0.49 32.79 -17.98
N ALA A 560 0.21 34.08 -17.74
CA ALA A 560 -1.15 34.61 -17.75
C ALA A 560 -1.86 34.51 -19.10
N GLN A 561 -1.12 34.34 -20.20
CA GLN A 561 -1.63 34.13 -21.56
C GLN A 561 -1.70 32.64 -21.93
N GLY A 562 -1.13 31.76 -21.07
CA GLY A 562 -1.11 30.33 -21.29
C GLY A 562 -2.49 29.69 -21.18
N THR A 563 -2.71 28.72 -22.02
CA THR A 563 -3.94 27.91 -22.08
C THR A 563 -3.63 26.44 -21.79
N GLU A 564 -4.65 25.62 -21.64
CA GLU A 564 -4.48 24.17 -21.45
C GLU A 564 -3.79 23.50 -22.67
N GLU A 565 -3.91 24.09 -23.86
CA GLU A 565 -3.27 23.59 -25.09
C GLU A 565 -1.76 23.86 -25.13
N ASP A 566 -1.24 24.75 -24.29
CA ASP A 566 0.17 25.08 -24.21
C ASP A 566 0.95 24.14 -23.26
N LYS A 567 0.20 23.30 -22.51
CA LYS A 567 0.79 22.24 -21.70
C LYS A 567 1.21 21.05 -22.55
N ALA A 568 2.20 20.31 -22.09
CA ALA A 568 2.72 19.12 -22.74
C ALA A 568 3.09 18.05 -21.71
N VAL A 569 3.32 16.82 -22.18
CA VAL A 569 3.95 15.77 -21.36
C VAL A 569 5.42 16.14 -21.18
N THR A 570 5.82 16.41 -19.95
CA THR A 570 7.15 16.93 -19.59
C THR A 570 8.00 15.94 -18.79
N GLY A 571 7.44 14.81 -18.39
CA GLY A 571 8.10 13.76 -17.64
C GLY A 571 7.14 12.65 -17.27
N ASN A 572 7.63 11.62 -16.56
CA ASN A 572 6.81 10.49 -16.12
C ASN A 572 7.28 9.98 -14.75
N GLY A 573 6.36 9.85 -13.82
CA GLY A 573 6.63 9.43 -12.44
C GLY A 573 6.78 7.91 -12.23
N LEU A 574 6.58 7.06 -13.25
CA LEU A 574 6.75 5.62 -13.14
C LEU A 574 8.14 5.17 -13.63
N PRO A 575 8.91 4.45 -12.81
CA PRO A 575 10.18 3.88 -13.22
C PRO A 575 10.04 2.99 -14.45
N LYS A 576 10.97 3.13 -15.40
CA LYS A 576 11.12 2.19 -16.52
C LYS A 576 11.84 0.93 -16.11
N PHE A 577 12.73 1.03 -15.13
CA PHE A 577 13.50 -0.08 -14.56
C PHE A 577 13.48 -0.03 -13.04
N THR A 578 13.27 -1.19 -12.41
CA THR A 578 13.47 -1.41 -10.97
C THR A 578 14.34 -2.63 -10.77
N GLY A 579 15.18 -2.62 -9.74
CA GLY A 579 16.04 -3.76 -9.46
C GLY A 579 16.56 -3.79 -8.03
N SER A 580 17.02 -4.97 -7.64
CA SER A 580 17.68 -5.19 -6.36
C SER A 580 18.83 -6.17 -6.51
N MET A 581 19.82 -6.05 -5.64
CA MET A 581 20.93 -6.97 -5.54
C MET A 581 21.19 -7.29 -4.08
N THR A 582 21.21 -8.59 -3.75
CA THR A 582 21.48 -9.06 -2.39
C THR A 582 22.74 -9.91 -2.41
N HIS A 583 23.71 -9.50 -1.61
CA HIS A 583 24.96 -10.22 -1.40
C HIS A 583 24.91 -10.99 -0.09
N ASN A 584 25.25 -12.27 -0.09
CA ASN A 584 25.32 -13.12 1.09
C ASN A 584 26.74 -13.70 1.22
N PHE A 585 27.36 -13.44 2.34
CA PHE A 585 28.67 -13.97 2.70
C PHE A 585 28.52 -14.81 3.96
N THR A 586 29.19 -15.96 3.99
CA THR A 586 29.33 -16.75 5.21
C THR A 586 30.81 -17.05 5.40
N TYR A 587 31.35 -16.76 6.57
CA TYR A 587 32.70 -17.13 6.95
C TYR A 587 32.70 -17.81 8.31
N LYS A 588 32.90 -19.13 8.32
CA LYS A 588 32.78 -19.96 9.53
C LYS A 588 31.42 -19.71 10.23
N ASN A 589 31.42 -19.06 11.36
CA ASN A 589 30.26 -18.76 12.17
C ASN A 589 29.65 -17.38 11.91
N PHE A 590 30.28 -16.58 11.05
CA PHE A 590 29.80 -15.27 10.66
C PHE A 590 28.94 -15.34 9.38
N ASP A 591 27.85 -14.57 9.33
CA ASP A 591 27.07 -14.30 8.15
C ASP A 591 26.95 -12.79 7.94
N LEU A 592 27.09 -12.35 6.68
CA LEU A 592 26.88 -10.98 6.27
C LEU A 592 25.96 -10.92 5.07
N THR A 593 24.91 -10.13 5.18
CA THR A 593 24.00 -9.84 4.08
C THR A 593 24.04 -8.34 3.77
N VAL A 594 24.17 -7.98 2.50
CA VAL A 594 24.09 -6.60 2.00
C VAL A 594 23.04 -6.56 0.91
N ALA A 595 21.99 -5.78 1.12
CA ALA A 595 20.89 -5.59 0.16
C ALA A 595 20.91 -4.18 -0.41
N LEU A 596 20.90 -4.11 -1.74
CA LEU A 596 20.82 -2.90 -2.54
C LEU A 596 19.53 -2.91 -3.33
N ARG A 597 18.88 -1.76 -3.50
CA ARG A 597 17.76 -1.62 -4.43
C ARG A 597 17.81 -0.29 -5.15
N GLY A 598 17.20 -0.22 -6.32
CA GLY A 598 17.16 1.01 -7.08
C GLY A 598 16.03 1.04 -8.12
N ALA A 599 15.79 2.23 -8.60
CA ALA A 599 14.87 2.49 -9.70
C ALA A 599 15.47 3.54 -10.61
N ALA A 600 15.15 3.45 -11.91
CA ALA A 600 15.69 4.37 -12.91
C ALA A 600 14.70 4.63 -14.06
N GLY A 601 14.91 5.76 -14.74
CA GLY A 601 14.12 6.17 -15.88
C GLY A 601 12.76 6.73 -15.51
N PHE A 602 12.69 7.51 -14.43
CA PHE A 602 11.49 8.22 -13.98
C PHE A 602 11.84 9.59 -13.41
N ASP A 603 10.83 10.40 -13.26
CA ASP A 603 10.94 11.76 -12.78
C ASP A 603 10.10 11.94 -11.50
N ILE A 604 10.49 12.88 -10.66
CA ILE A 604 9.76 13.27 -9.47
C ILE A 604 9.46 14.77 -9.54
N PHE A 605 8.22 15.14 -9.28
CA PHE A 605 7.87 16.54 -9.08
C PHE A 605 8.23 16.95 -7.65
N ASN A 606 9.18 17.89 -7.50
CA ASN A 606 9.63 18.36 -6.20
C ASN A 606 8.58 19.26 -5.53
N VAL A 607 7.61 18.64 -4.86
CA VAL A 607 6.48 19.33 -4.23
C VAL A 607 6.92 20.28 -3.12
N HIS A 608 8.03 19.99 -2.42
CA HIS A 608 8.53 20.86 -1.36
C HIS A 608 9.12 22.15 -1.94
N ASP A 609 9.92 22.04 -3.02
CA ASP A 609 10.46 23.20 -3.72
C ASP A 609 9.35 24.02 -4.39
N PHE A 610 8.32 23.36 -4.90
CA PHE A 610 7.13 23.99 -5.49
C PHE A 610 6.33 24.84 -4.48
N TYR A 611 6.12 24.34 -3.23
CA TYR A 611 5.32 25.03 -2.23
C TYR A 611 6.14 25.98 -1.32
N PHE A 612 7.40 25.66 -1.05
CA PHE A 612 8.21 26.37 -0.07
C PHE A 612 9.51 26.93 -0.63
N GLY A 613 9.83 26.63 -1.88
CA GLY A 613 11.05 27.09 -2.55
C GLY A 613 10.91 28.41 -3.28
N LEU A 614 9.78 29.13 -3.16
CA LEU A 614 9.56 30.43 -3.79
C LEU A 614 9.39 31.52 -2.74
N GLN A 615 9.88 32.74 -3.05
CA GLN A 615 9.70 33.89 -2.16
C GLN A 615 8.21 34.27 -2.08
N SER A 616 7.78 34.70 -0.89
CA SER A 616 6.42 35.19 -0.62
C SER A 616 5.29 34.14 -0.69
N MET A 617 5.60 32.85 -0.81
CA MET A 617 4.58 31.78 -0.88
C MET A 617 4.12 31.29 0.49
N SER A 618 4.96 31.39 1.52
CA SER A 618 4.70 30.81 2.84
C SER A 618 5.32 31.65 3.94
N THR A 619 4.88 31.44 5.19
CA THR A 619 5.43 32.06 6.38
C THR A 619 6.87 31.63 6.67
N ASN A 620 7.25 30.43 6.23
CA ASN A 620 8.61 29.92 6.23
C ASN A 620 8.92 29.35 4.83
N GLN A 621 10.19 29.40 4.44
CA GLN A 621 10.64 29.07 3.09
C GLN A 621 11.92 28.23 3.13
N LEU A 622 12.09 27.39 2.11
CA LEU A 622 13.35 26.68 1.91
C LEU A 622 14.46 27.67 1.46
N THR A 623 15.70 27.32 1.76
CA THR A 623 16.87 28.09 1.31
C THR A 623 16.95 28.20 -0.22
N THR A 624 16.32 27.29 -0.96
CA THR A 624 16.21 27.34 -2.43
C THR A 624 15.50 28.61 -2.90
N ALA A 625 14.56 29.17 -2.14
CA ALA A 625 13.90 30.45 -2.45
C ALA A 625 14.87 31.61 -2.60
N TYR A 626 16.01 31.56 -1.91
CA TYR A 626 17.04 32.61 -1.89
C TYR A 626 18.34 32.23 -2.61
N SER A 627 18.38 31.03 -3.22
CA SER A 627 19.53 30.52 -3.98
C SER A 627 19.10 30.12 -5.39
N LYS A 628 18.76 28.86 -5.62
CA LYS A 628 18.35 28.30 -6.93
C LYS A 628 17.19 29.09 -7.56
N ASN A 629 16.17 29.44 -6.77
CA ASN A 629 14.92 30.06 -7.21
C ASN A 629 14.89 31.58 -6.97
N ALA A 630 15.97 32.22 -6.56
CA ALA A 630 16.01 33.64 -6.18
C ALA A 630 15.55 34.61 -7.29
N HIS A 631 15.64 34.15 -8.55
CA HIS A 631 15.21 34.90 -9.74
C HIS A 631 13.68 34.88 -9.94
N ILE A 632 12.94 33.97 -9.25
CA ILE A 632 11.47 33.85 -9.32
C ILE A 632 10.91 34.67 -8.14
N THR A 633 10.47 35.87 -8.40
CA THR A 633 10.00 36.79 -7.34
C THR A 633 8.48 36.92 -7.27
N THR A 634 7.77 36.24 -8.16
CA THR A 634 6.30 36.17 -8.13
C THR A 634 5.82 35.38 -6.90
N GLY A 635 4.75 35.84 -6.28
CA GLY A 635 4.07 35.14 -5.17
C GLY A 635 3.15 34.01 -5.64
N LYS A 636 3.27 33.52 -6.88
CA LYS A 636 2.41 32.47 -7.45
C LYS A 636 3.24 31.27 -7.86
N ASN A 637 2.86 30.10 -7.36
CA ASN A 637 3.37 28.85 -7.87
C ASN A 637 2.61 28.44 -9.15
N VAL A 638 3.34 27.97 -10.15
CA VAL A 638 2.81 27.54 -11.43
C VAL A 638 3.34 26.14 -11.72
N ILE A 639 2.46 25.23 -12.14
CA ILE A 639 2.83 23.87 -12.50
C ILE A 639 3.60 23.91 -13.83
N THR A 640 4.93 23.84 -13.74
CA THR A 640 5.85 23.79 -14.86
C THR A 640 6.83 22.64 -14.69
N ASP A 641 7.54 22.28 -15.74
CA ASP A 641 8.62 21.29 -15.70
C ASP A 641 9.87 21.76 -14.93
N TYR A 642 9.92 23.02 -14.50
CA TYR A 642 10.99 23.56 -13.65
C TYR A 642 11.18 22.77 -12.33
N PHE A 643 10.10 22.22 -11.78
CA PHE A 643 10.10 21.45 -10.53
C PHE A 643 10.20 19.94 -10.75
N ILE A 644 10.34 19.49 -12.00
CA ILE A 644 10.51 18.07 -12.32
C ILE A 644 12.00 17.75 -12.29
N GLU A 645 12.37 16.77 -11.47
CA GLU A 645 13.75 16.33 -11.28
C GLU A 645 13.89 14.84 -11.56
N PRO A 646 15.07 14.34 -12.00
CA PRO A 646 15.32 12.92 -12.13
C PRO A 646 15.11 12.19 -10.81
N GLY A 647 14.29 11.13 -10.82
CA GLY A 647 13.99 10.31 -9.65
C GLY A 647 14.92 9.11 -9.46
N ASP A 648 15.88 8.90 -10.35
CA ASP A 648 16.79 7.76 -10.33
C ASP A 648 17.54 7.65 -9.01
N TYR A 649 17.60 6.43 -8.46
CA TYR A 649 18.33 6.18 -7.22
C TYR A 649 18.89 4.76 -7.12
N LEU A 650 19.95 4.62 -6.31
CA LEU A 650 20.45 3.38 -5.76
C LEU A 650 20.55 3.51 -4.24
N LYS A 651 19.94 2.59 -3.51
CA LYS A 651 19.87 2.61 -2.05
C LYS A 651 20.58 1.42 -1.44
N ILE A 652 21.41 1.69 -0.43
CA ILE A 652 21.88 0.65 0.49
C ILE A 652 20.74 0.44 1.50
N ASP A 653 19.94 -0.59 1.24
CA ASP A 653 18.66 -0.79 1.93
C ASP A 653 18.84 -1.49 3.26
N ASN A 654 19.71 -2.52 3.30
CA ASN A 654 19.96 -3.31 4.49
C ASN A 654 21.40 -3.85 4.52
N ILE A 655 22.01 -3.79 5.70
CA ILE A 655 23.24 -4.54 6.02
C ILE A 655 22.98 -5.30 7.31
N THR A 656 23.14 -6.64 7.28
CA THR A 656 23.01 -7.50 8.47
C THR A 656 24.29 -8.30 8.68
N LEU A 657 24.85 -8.20 9.86
CA LEU A 657 25.98 -9.02 10.31
C LEU A 657 25.53 -9.92 11.45
N GLY A 658 25.70 -11.22 11.30
CA GLY A 658 25.36 -12.24 12.29
C GLY A 658 26.55 -13.06 12.74
N TYR A 659 26.52 -13.53 13.97
CA TYR A 659 27.43 -14.51 14.52
C TYR A 659 26.66 -15.63 15.21
N THR A 660 26.90 -16.87 14.81
CA THR A 660 26.21 -18.07 15.29
C THR A 660 27.14 -18.94 16.11
N MET A 661 26.80 -19.22 17.36
CA MET A 661 27.46 -20.14 18.25
C MET A 661 26.66 -21.46 18.33
N ASN A 662 27.21 -22.56 17.86
CA ASN A 662 26.64 -23.88 18.06
C ASN A 662 27.24 -24.44 19.37
N LEU A 663 26.44 -24.48 20.42
CA LEU A 663 26.89 -24.89 21.74
C LEU A 663 26.72 -26.40 21.96
N ASN A 664 25.72 -27.02 21.31
CA ASN A 664 25.36 -28.46 21.41
C ASN A 664 25.30 -28.94 22.87
N LYS A 665 24.86 -28.06 23.79
CA LYS A 665 24.69 -28.37 25.21
C LYS A 665 23.26 -28.84 25.49
N LYS A 666 23.08 -29.58 26.59
CA LYS A 666 21.81 -30.21 26.98
C LYS A 666 20.58 -29.29 26.93
N TYR A 667 20.75 -27.99 27.18
CA TYR A 667 19.65 -27.03 27.29
C TYR A 667 19.71 -25.88 26.26
N ILE A 668 20.83 -25.70 25.58
CA ILE A 668 21.01 -24.64 24.58
C ILE A 668 21.76 -25.25 23.40
N GLU A 669 21.07 -25.36 22.29
CA GLU A 669 21.65 -25.91 21.07
C GLU A 669 22.46 -24.83 20.33
N LYS A 670 21.88 -23.65 20.17
CA LYS A 670 22.41 -22.60 19.31
C LYS A 670 22.08 -21.21 19.85
N ILE A 671 23.03 -20.28 19.74
CA ILE A 671 22.81 -18.85 19.97
C ILE A 671 23.26 -18.09 18.73
N ARG A 672 22.44 -17.19 18.22
CA ARG A 672 22.80 -16.24 17.18
C ARG A 672 22.61 -14.81 17.67
N LEU A 673 23.69 -14.01 17.57
CA LEU A 673 23.69 -12.58 17.73
C LEU A 673 23.73 -11.93 16.35
N PHE A 674 22.96 -10.87 16.14
CA PHE A 674 23.02 -10.13 14.88
C PHE A 674 22.76 -8.65 15.06
N GLY A 675 23.37 -7.87 14.17
CA GLY A 675 23.13 -6.43 14.03
C GLY A 675 22.65 -6.14 12.61
N THR A 676 21.61 -5.33 12.48
CA THR A 676 21.07 -4.90 11.20
C THR A 676 20.99 -3.39 11.15
N ALA A 677 21.41 -2.81 10.03
CA ALA A 677 21.24 -1.40 9.72
C ALA A 677 20.38 -1.25 8.46
N ASN A 678 19.28 -0.52 8.56
CA ASN A 678 18.34 -0.29 7.45
C ASN A 678 18.36 1.18 7.01
N ASN A 679 18.03 1.41 5.73
CA ASN A 679 17.96 2.76 5.12
C ASN A 679 19.27 3.54 5.27
N LEU A 680 20.40 2.90 4.99
CA LEU A 680 21.72 3.44 5.26
C LEU A 680 22.06 4.68 4.42
N TYR A 681 21.88 4.59 3.12
CA TYR A 681 22.22 5.68 2.22
C TYR A 681 21.51 5.53 0.86
N THR A 682 21.11 6.67 0.28
CA THR A 682 20.50 6.74 -1.04
C THR A 682 21.34 7.61 -1.97
N PHE A 683 21.89 7.01 -3.01
CA PHE A 683 22.59 7.72 -4.08
C PHE A 683 21.53 8.22 -5.09
N THR A 684 21.38 9.53 -5.24
CA THR A 684 20.40 10.14 -6.13
C THR A 684 20.84 11.55 -6.53
N LYS A 685 20.29 12.05 -7.64
CA LYS A 685 20.39 13.46 -8.03
C LYS A 685 19.16 14.27 -7.61
N PHE A 686 18.12 13.62 -7.12
CA PHE A 686 16.93 14.29 -6.63
C PHE A 686 17.27 15.15 -5.40
N THR A 687 16.83 16.40 -5.40
CA THR A 687 17.18 17.39 -4.35
C THR A 687 16.18 17.43 -3.19
N GLY A 688 15.04 16.76 -3.33
CA GLY A 688 14.01 16.66 -2.30
C GLY A 688 14.32 15.57 -1.27
N VAL A 689 13.26 15.05 -0.65
CA VAL A 689 13.34 13.94 0.32
C VAL A 689 13.59 12.60 -0.41
N ASP A 690 13.70 11.51 0.32
CA ASP A 690 14.01 10.17 -0.20
C ASP A 690 13.18 9.82 -1.46
N PRO A 691 13.79 9.65 -2.65
CA PRO A 691 13.09 9.38 -3.91
C PRO A 691 12.33 8.04 -3.87
N SER A 692 12.73 7.10 -3.04
CA SER A 692 12.05 5.80 -2.91
C SER A 692 10.63 5.90 -2.34
N THR A 693 10.26 7.03 -1.72
CA THR A 693 8.92 7.29 -1.21
C THR A 693 7.93 7.72 -2.30
N TYR A 694 8.43 8.18 -3.45
CA TYR A 694 7.61 8.62 -4.60
C TYR A 694 7.40 7.52 -5.64
N GLU A 695 8.04 6.38 -5.49
CA GLU A 695 8.14 5.33 -6.50
C GLU A 695 6.79 4.78 -6.93
N VAL A 696 5.89 4.56 -5.97
CA VAL A 696 4.56 4.00 -6.24
C VAL A 696 3.50 4.74 -5.44
N ASN A 697 2.62 5.45 -6.13
CA ASN A 697 1.47 6.11 -5.51
C ASN A 697 0.23 5.98 -6.40
N GLY A 698 -0.30 4.76 -6.54
CA GLY A 698 -1.53 4.47 -7.30
C GLY A 698 -1.51 5.05 -8.72
N LEU A 699 -2.43 5.96 -9.01
CA LEU A 699 -2.55 6.66 -10.30
C LEU A 699 -1.74 7.98 -10.36
N THR A 700 -1.01 8.31 -9.31
CA THR A 700 -0.23 9.54 -9.19
C THR A 700 1.24 9.28 -8.82
N PRO A 701 1.96 8.42 -9.59
CA PRO A 701 3.34 8.09 -9.30
C PRO A 701 4.25 9.32 -9.40
N GLY A 702 5.35 9.34 -8.64
CA GLY A 702 6.29 10.45 -8.60
C GLY A 702 5.77 11.69 -7.85
N THR A 703 4.69 11.55 -7.08
CA THR A 703 4.07 12.64 -6.31
C THR A 703 3.58 12.13 -4.95
N PHE A 704 3.24 13.05 -4.05
CA PHE A 704 2.48 12.75 -2.82
C PHE A 704 0.97 12.98 -2.98
N GLY A 705 0.40 12.69 -4.16
CA GLY A 705 -1.00 13.02 -4.44
C GLY A 705 -1.28 14.51 -4.46
N GLY A 706 -0.27 15.35 -4.72
CA GLY A 706 -0.34 16.80 -4.74
C GLY A 706 -0.12 17.49 -3.40
N GLY A 707 0.12 16.73 -2.33
CA GLY A 707 0.41 17.24 -0.98
C GLY A 707 1.92 17.28 -0.67
N TYR A 708 2.26 17.93 0.43
CA TYR A 708 3.64 18.07 0.93
C TYR A 708 3.83 17.48 2.32
N ASN A 709 2.82 16.84 2.88
CA ASN A 709 2.87 16.24 4.20
C ASN A 709 3.28 14.77 4.10
N TYR A 710 4.47 14.42 4.58
CA TYR A 710 4.98 13.08 4.49
C TYR A 710 5.75 12.67 5.75
N TYR A 711 5.70 11.40 6.10
CA TYR A 711 6.47 10.84 7.21
C TYR A 711 7.90 10.55 6.75
N PRO A 712 8.95 11.12 7.38
CA PRO A 712 10.33 10.96 6.93
C PRO A 712 10.82 9.51 7.04
N SER A 713 11.63 9.08 6.07
CA SER A 713 12.37 7.83 6.17
C SER A 713 13.44 7.94 7.25
N ALA A 714 13.45 7.00 8.19
CA ALA A 714 14.42 6.96 9.25
C ALA A 714 15.49 5.90 9.03
N PHE A 715 16.74 6.22 9.36
CA PHE A 715 17.78 5.22 9.57
C PHE A 715 17.40 4.35 10.78
N GLN A 716 17.59 3.03 10.67
CA GLN A 716 17.28 2.09 11.75
C GLN A 716 18.47 1.20 12.05
N PHE A 717 18.76 1.02 13.33
CA PHE A 717 19.72 0.07 13.80
C PHE A 717 19.04 -0.94 14.73
N ILE A 718 19.24 -2.23 14.48
CA ILE A 718 18.59 -3.34 15.19
C ILE A 718 19.68 -4.26 15.75
N LEU A 719 19.57 -4.58 17.03
CA LEU A 719 20.34 -5.64 17.67
C LEU A 719 19.41 -6.79 18.02
N GLY A 720 19.77 -8.01 17.66
CA GLY A 720 18.96 -9.20 17.90
C GLY A 720 19.73 -10.34 18.52
N LEU A 721 19.04 -11.07 19.39
CA LEU A 721 19.48 -12.31 20.01
C LEU A 721 18.46 -13.40 19.71
N GLN A 722 18.91 -14.51 19.16
CA GLN A 722 18.11 -15.72 18.94
C GLN A 722 18.73 -16.89 19.69
N VAL A 723 17.94 -17.59 20.49
CA VAL A 723 18.37 -18.77 21.24
C VAL A 723 17.49 -19.96 20.87
N SER A 724 18.11 -21.09 20.54
CA SER A 724 17.42 -22.36 20.29
C SER A 724 17.79 -23.36 21.41
N PHE A 725 16.73 -24.00 21.94
CA PHE A 725 16.83 -24.94 23.07
C PHE A 725 16.58 -26.36 22.61
#